data_6107175d27ef8007ad5b858c5d50ee9a
#
_entry.id   6107175d27ef8007ad5b858c5d50ee9a
#
_cell.length_a   1.000
_cell.length_b   1.000
_cell.length_c   1.000
_cell.angle_alpha   90.00
_cell.angle_beta   90.00
_cell.angle_gamma   90.00
#
_symmetry.space_group_name_H-M   'P 1'
#
loop_
_entity.id
_entity.type
_entity.pdbx_description
1 polymer ?
#
loop_
_entity_poly.entity_id
_entity_poly.type
_entity_poly.pdbx_seq_one_letter_code
_entity_poly.pdbx_strand_id
1 'polypeptide(L)'
;MAILKMKKIRLCGIAEEQDQLIRELQLLGSVEIGSPEALTEAQQTQLFRTADGGGADALSQTSAALASALETLKHYETKKGGMFSARPEKTLGELFDDNAYRAAVQTAQEALDTQDARSRNQAEKSRLTALRESFVPWRTLDLPLETGGTQHARVLLGTVPAQTELDALRETVYGAAGEAQVERISADLQSQYLLVIVHKGAYDAAASALREFGFTPAGFDGAAGTAEENIRLTDEKLAACEQEDKRLTDKLTALAGDVPAIRLAADRCTQEISKAQAADRLAHSERTFCLDGWVPCEDVPKLEALLEKFCCAWELEDPSPEEYPDVPVKLKNNRLTWPLNMVTEMYSLPAYDGVDPNPLMAPFFILFYGIMMADMGYGLLMILASIIITKKARPKGTSGQMFGLMFSCGISTFIMGALTGGFFGDFLPQLAGIINPNTPFKALPSLFTPLDDTITILIGAMALGFVQIVTGMAISFVEKLKKGEIMDAIWEELTWWVVFAGIACMALGVTNIVLYVGLGMVVVGSGWSAKGFGKVTAIFGSVYNHVTGYFGDILSYSRLMTLMLAGSVIASVFNTLGAIPGNVVIFLIVSMLGNGLNFALNLLSCYVHDLRLQCLEYFGKFYKDGGKPFAPLAINTKYVDIQS
;
A
#
# COMPACT_ATOMS: atom_id res chain seq x y z
N MET A 1 -7.21 0.22 31.51
CA MET A 1 -7.00 -0.74 30.44
C MET A 1 -7.19 0.01 29.14
N ALA A 2 -6.29 -0.12 28.19
CA ALA A 2 -6.41 0.59 26.92
C ALA A 2 -7.32 -0.15 25.91
N ILE A 3 -7.62 -1.44 26.15
CA ILE A 3 -8.65 -2.19 25.43
C ILE A 3 -10.00 -1.73 25.97
N LEU A 4 -10.85 -1.18 25.10
CA LEU A 4 -12.20 -0.77 25.47
C LEU A 4 -13.08 -2.00 25.75
N LYS A 5 -13.87 -1.93 26.81
CA LYS A 5 -14.89 -2.94 27.06
C LYS A 5 -16.00 -2.81 26.03
N MET A 6 -16.38 -3.93 25.45
CA MET A 6 -17.48 -4.04 24.50
C MET A 6 -18.71 -4.61 25.16
N LYS A 7 -19.89 -4.23 24.64
CA LYS A 7 -21.17 -4.88 24.94
C LYS A 7 -21.75 -5.46 23.66
N LYS A 8 -22.36 -6.62 23.78
CA LYS A 8 -23.14 -7.22 22.72
C LYS A 8 -24.52 -6.55 22.71
N ILE A 9 -24.93 -6.08 21.55
CA ILE A 9 -26.27 -5.55 21.33
C ILE A 9 -27.07 -6.54 20.50
N ARG A 10 -28.27 -6.84 20.94
CA ARG A 10 -29.32 -7.50 20.16
C ARG A 10 -30.48 -6.55 20.03
N LEU A 11 -30.89 -6.29 18.82
CA LEU A 11 -31.94 -5.32 18.52
C LEU A 11 -32.95 -5.96 17.56
N CYS A 12 -34.25 -5.81 17.85
CA CYS A 12 -35.33 -6.14 16.95
C CYS A 12 -36.18 -4.90 16.68
N GLY A 13 -36.34 -4.53 15.43
CA GLY A 13 -37.09 -3.35 14.97
C GLY A 13 -38.11 -3.69 13.88
N ILE A 14 -38.93 -2.71 13.52
CA ILE A 14 -39.93 -2.81 12.46
C ILE A 14 -39.24 -2.60 11.10
N ALA A 15 -39.56 -3.42 10.09
CA ALA A 15 -38.95 -3.41 8.78
C ALA A 15 -39.08 -2.04 8.06
N GLU A 16 -40.15 -1.30 8.31
CA GLU A 16 -40.36 0.04 7.70
C GLU A 16 -39.34 1.09 8.17
N GLU A 17 -38.79 0.97 9.38
CA GLU A 17 -37.82 1.92 9.96
C GLU A 17 -36.36 1.49 9.77
N GLN A 18 -36.12 0.32 9.19
CA GLN A 18 -34.79 -0.28 9.05
C GLN A 18 -33.81 0.65 8.36
N ASP A 19 -34.17 1.19 7.22
CA ASP A 19 -33.30 2.04 6.39
C ASP A 19 -32.88 3.33 7.12
N GLN A 20 -33.81 3.89 7.89
CA GLN A 20 -33.56 5.08 8.67
C GLN A 20 -32.67 4.75 9.89
N LEU A 21 -32.93 3.64 10.56
CA LEU A 21 -32.12 3.21 11.70
C LEU A 21 -30.68 2.90 11.29
N ILE A 22 -30.46 2.15 10.19
CA ILE A 22 -29.11 1.85 9.71
C ILE A 22 -28.36 3.15 9.36
N ARG A 23 -29.05 4.12 8.76
CA ARG A 23 -28.45 5.43 8.44
C ARG A 23 -28.06 6.19 9.72
N GLU A 24 -28.90 6.21 10.73
CA GLU A 24 -28.58 6.86 12.01
C GLU A 24 -27.47 6.14 12.77
N LEU A 25 -27.41 4.80 12.71
CA LEU A 25 -26.30 4.00 13.24
C LEU A 25 -24.98 4.31 12.50
N GLN A 26 -25.05 4.51 11.18
CA GLN A 26 -23.89 4.89 10.36
C GLN A 26 -23.40 6.30 10.73
N LEU A 27 -24.31 7.23 11.01
CA LEU A 27 -23.98 8.58 11.50
C LEU A 27 -23.37 8.54 12.90
N LEU A 28 -23.86 7.66 13.78
CA LEU A 28 -23.34 7.46 15.12
C LEU A 28 -21.91 6.88 15.08
N GLY A 29 -21.61 5.96 14.15
CA GLY A 29 -20.28 5.41 13.90
C GLY A 29 -19.69 4.58 15.02
N SER A 30 -20.52 3.98 15.91
CA SER A 30 -20.06 3.28 17.09
C SER A 30 -20.59 1.84 17.23
N VAL A 31 -21.34 1.34 16.27
CA VAL A 31 -21.87 -0.03 16.28
C VAL A 31 -21.25 -0.85 15.16
N GLU A 32 -20.67 -1.99 15.49
CA GLU A 32 -20.29 -3.01 14.53
C GLU A 32 -21.41 -4.02 14.39
N ILE A 33 -21.90 -4.22 13.16
CA ILE A 33 -22.95 -5.18 12.86
C ILE A 33 -22.32 -6.55 12.66
N GLY A 34 -22.74 -7.51 13.47
CA GLY A 34 -22.30 -8.90 13.41
C GLY A 34 -22.82 -9.62 12.16
N SER A 35 -22.27 -10.81 11.92
CA SER A 35 -22.74 -11.70 10.85
C SER A 35 -23.98 -12.51 11.32
N PRO A 36 -24.96 -12.78 10.43
CA PRO A 36 -26.12 -13.62 10.75
C PRO A 36 -25.75 -15.07 11.13
N GLU A 37 -24.52 -15.49 10.92
CA GLU A 37 -24.00 -16.81 11.33
C GLU A 37 -24.01 -17.02 12.86
N ALA A 38 -24.11 -15.92 13.64
CA ALA A 38 -24.26 -15.96 15.09
C ALA A 38 -25.67 -16.38 15.55
N LEU A 39 -26.65 -16.37 14.64
CA LEU A 39 -27.98 -16.90 14.94
C LEU A 39 -27.93 -18.44 14.93
N THR A 40 -28.32 -19.08 16.02
CA THR A 40 -28.38 -20.55 16.16
C THR A 40 -29.09 -21.16 14.95
N GLU A 41 -28.63 -22.31 14.43
CA GLU A 41 -29.23 -23.03 13.28
C GLU A 41 -30.75 -23.22 13.41
N ALA A 42 -31.28 -23.31 14.64
CA ALA A 42 -32.71 -23.37 14.92
C ALA A 42 -33.47 -22.06 14.66
N GLN A 43 -32.80 -20.91 14.75
CA GLN A 43 -33.39 -19.58 14.46
C GLN A 43 -33.30 -19.24 12.96
N GLN A 44 -32.30 -19.76 12.25
CA GLN A 44 -32.11 -19.54 10.80
C GLN A 44 -33.19 -20.23 9.96
N THR A 45 -33.74 -21.35 10.41
CA THR A 45 -34.53 -22.24 9.54
C THR A 45 -36.01 -21.92 9.46
N GLN A 46 -36.61 -21.18 10.40
CA GLN A 46 -38.08 -21.04 10.48
C GLN A 46 -38.64 -19.62 10.46
N LEU A 47 -37.91 -18.57 10.77
CA LEU A 47 -38.47 -17.22 10.96
C LEU A 47 -37.75 -16.11 10.16
N PHE A 48 -36.50 -16.28 9.78
CA PHE A 48 -35.72 -15.21 9.18
C PHE A 48 -35.05 -15.63 7.86
N ARG A 49 -35.09 -14.72 6.87
CA ARG A 49 -34.34 -14.82 5.61
C ARG A 49 -33.28 -13.73 5.60
N THR A 50 -32.11 -14.01 5.07
CA THR A 50 -31.14 -12.97 4.68
C THR A 50 -31.65 -12.25 3.44
N ALA A 51 -31.43 -10.95 3.34
CA ALA A 51 -31.81 -10.19 2.15
C ALA A 51 -31.04 -10.70 0.92
N ASP A 52 -31.73 -10.79 -0.22
CA ASP A 52 -31.06 -11.05 -1.50
C ASP A 52 -30.17 -9.85 -1.86
N GLY A 53 -28.85 -10.05 -1.91
CA GLY A 53 -27.80 -9.01 -2.05
C GLY A 53 -27.82 -8.16 -3.33
N GLY A 54 -28.95 -8.08 -4.04
CA GLY A 54 -29.06 -7.37 -5.32
C GLY A 54 -28.86 -5.85 -5.27
N GLY A 55 -29.04 -5.24 -4.09
CA GLY A 55 -28.85 -3.79 -3.92
C GLY A 55 -27.37 -3.35 -3.93
N ALA A 56 -26.50 -4.16 -3.34
CA ALA A 56 -25.07 -3.88 -3.27
C ALA A 56 -24.37 -4.01 -4.62
N ASP A 57 -24.82 -4.90 -5.49
CA ASP A 57 -24.20 -5.15 -6.80
C ASP A 57 -24.35 -3.96 -7.76
N ALA A 58 -25.53 -3.36 -7.84
CA ALA A 58 -25.77 -2.18 -8.67
C ALA A 58 -24.95 -0.97 -8.20
N LEU A 59 -24.83 -0.78 -6.89
CA LEU A 59 -24.00 0.27 -6.30
C LEU A 59 -22.51 0.00 -6.53
N SER A 60 -22.08 -1.26 -6.49
CA SER A 60 -20.70 -1.65 -6.77
C SER A 60 -20.31 -1.35 -8.22
N GLN A 61 -21.22 -1.59 -9.21
CA GLN A 61 -21.01 -1.21 -10.60
C GLN A 61 -20.88 0.31 -10.75
N THR A 62 -21.74 1.08 -10.08
CA THR A 62 -21.66 2.55 -10.10
C THR A 62 -20.35 3.04 -9.50
N SER A 63 -19.90 2.44 -8.40
CA SER A 63 -18.62 2.76 -7.75
C SER A 63 -17.44 2.47 -8.69
N ALA A 64 -17.46 1.36 -9.42
CA ALA A 64 -16.44 1.01 -10.40
C ALA A 64 -16.42 2.01 -11.55
N ALA A 65 -17.59 2.42 -12.07
CA ALA A 65 -17.69 3.44 -13.10
C ALA A 65 -17.13 4.80 -12.66
N LEU A 66 -17.49 5.25 -11.44
CA LEU A 66 -16.94 6.49 -10.86
C LEU A 66 -15.41 6.42 -10.68
N ALA A 67 -14.87 5.28 -10.24
CA ALA A 67 -13.44 5.08 -10.10
C ALA A 67 -12.71 5.13 -11.44
N SER A 68 -13.24 4.46 -12.48
CA SER A 68 -12.70 4.49 -13.85
C SER A 68 -12.75 5.88 -14.45
N ALA A 69 -13.85 6.62 -14.25
CA ALA A 69 -13.96 8.01 -14.70
C ALA A 69 -12.94 8.92 -14.03
N LEU A 70 -12.71 8.77 -12.72
CA LEU A 70 -11.69 9.52 -11.98
C LEU A 70 -10.27 9.21 -12.48
N GLU A 71 -9.97 7.96 -12.81
CA GLU A 71 -8.67 7.59 -13.37
C GLU A 71 -8.45 8.20 -14.75
N THR A 72 -9.48 8.15 -15.60
CA THR A 72 -9.48 8.77 -16.93
C THR A 72 -9.25 10.29 -16.84
N LEU A 73 -10.04 10.98 -16.02
CA LEU A 73 -10.00 12.45 -15.90
C LEU A 73 -8.73 12.96 -15.18
N LYS A 74 -8.05 12.12 -14.39
CA LYS A 74 -6.79 12.45 -13.71
C LYS A 74 -5.70 12.96 -14.67
N HIS A 75 -5.70 12.48 -15.91
CA HIS A 75 -4.73 12.90 -16.93
C HIS A 75 -5.02 14.30 -17.48
N TYR A 76 -6.26 14.78 -17.37
CA TYR A 76 -6.74 16.07 -17.88
C TYR A 76 -6.91 17.12 -16.79
N GLU A 77 -6.69 16.75 -15.52
CA GLU A 77 -6.83 17.67 -14.38
C GLU A 77 -5.71 18.73 -14.41
N THR A 78 -6.09 19.99 -14.63
CA THR A 78 -5.15 21.14 -14.70
C THR A 78 -4.56 21.52 -13.34
N LYS A 79 -5.30 21.30 -12.26
CA LYS A 79 -4.86 21.51 -10.88
C LYS A 79 -4.56 20.17 -10.23
N LYS A 80 -3.39 19.62 -10.47
CA LYS A 80 -2.92 18.45 -9.72
C LYS A 80 -2.74 18.87 -8.27
N GLY A 81 -3.60 18.38 -7.39
CA GLY A 81 -3.38 18.47 -5.95
C GLY A 81 -1.99 17.90 -5.64
N GLY A 82 -1.14 18.67 -4.94
CA GLY A 82 0.17 18.16 -4.52
C GLY A 82 -0.01 16.91 -3.65
N MET A 83 0.99 16.03 -3.64
CA MET A 83 1.00 14.79 -2.84
C MET A 83 0.64 14.99 -1.36
N PHE A 84 0.77 16.23 -0.86
CA PHE A 84 0.51 16.64 0.52
C PHE A 84 -0.58 17.74 0.62
N SER A 85 -1.56 17.77 -0.29
CA SER A 85 -2.70 18.68 -0.16
C SER A 85 -3.72 18.13 0.84
N ALA A 86 -4.23 18.99 1.73
CA ALA A 86 -5.33 18.63 2.62
C ALA A 86 -6.59 18.28 1.81
N ARG A 87 -7.39 17.36 2.32
CA ARG A 87 -8.69 17.01 1.73
C ARG A 87 -9.65 18.20 1.89
N PRO A 88 -10.50 18.49 0.90
CA PRO A 88 -11.51 19.53 1.05
C PRO A 88 -12.51 19.14 2.14
N GLU A 89 -12.81 20.10 3.01
CA GLU A 89 -13.82 19.95 4.06
C GLU A 89 -15.22 20.13 3.44
N LYS A 90 -16.13 19.18 3.69
CA LYS A 90 -17.51 19.17 3.20
C LYS A 90 -18.49 18.89 4.33
N THR A 91 -19.73 19.33 4.19
CA THR A 91 -20.81 19.05 5.15
C THR A 91 -21.53 17.75 4.82
N LEU A 92 -22.18 17.14 5.81
CA LEU A 92 -23.03 15.95 5.59
C LEU A 92 -24.15 16.21 4.58
N GLY A 93 -24.73 17.44 4.58
CA GLY A 93 -25.76 17.82 3.62
C GLY A 93 -25.25 17.82 2.17
N GLU A 94 -24.01 18.25 1.93
CA GLU A 94 -23.41 18.21 0.59
C GLU A 94 -23.09 16.76 0.15
N LEU A 95 -22.71 15.89 1.07
CA LEU A 95 -22.44 14.47 0.77
C LEU A 95 -23.71 13.75 0.34
N PHE A 96 -24.85 14.04 0.97
CA PHE A 96 -26.12 13.36 0.73
C PHE A 96 -27.09 14.13 -0.19
N ASP A 97 -26.59 15.13 -0.95
CA ASP A 97 -27.38 15.83 -1.97
C ASP A 97 -27.64 14.91 -3.17
N ASP A 98 -28.90 14.49 -3.36
CA ASP A 98 -29.32 13.59 -4.44
C ASP A 98 -29.13 14.20 -5.84
N ASN A 99 -29.34 15.50 -5.99
CA ASN A 99 -29.21 16.17 -7.27
C ASN A 99 -27.74 16.26 -7.69
N ALA A 100 -26.87 16.65 -6.76
CA ALA A 100 -25.44 16.71 -6.99
C ALA A 100 -24.86 15.32 -7.31
N TYR A 101 -25.33 14.28 -6.61
CA TYR A 101 -24.93 12.89 -6.84
C TYR A 101 -25.30 12.41 -8.25
N ARG A 102 -26.57 12.60 -8.66
CA ARG A 102 -27.03 12.17 -9.99
C ARG A 102 -26.29 12.90 -11.11
N ALA A 103 -26.08 14.21 -10.95
CA ALA A 103 -25.32 14.99 -11.91
C ALA A 103 -23.87 14.48 -12.03
N ALA A 104 -23.20 14.20 -10.91
CA ALA A 104 -21.83 13.69 -10.90
C ALA A 104 -21.71 12.29 -11.54
N VAL A 105 -22.68 11.40 -11.29
CA VAL A 105 -22.72 10.07 -11.93
C VAL A 105 -22.92 10.21 -13.44
N GLN A 106 -23.78 11.12 -13.87
CA GLN A 106 -23.99 11.38 -15.30
C GLN A 106 -22.71 11.95 -15.95
N THR A 107 -22.04 12.90 -15.31
CA THR A 107 -20.76 13.45 -15.78
C THR A 107 -19.68 12.38 -15.87
N ALA A 108 -19.63 11.46 -14.91
CA ALA A 108 -18.70 10.33 -14.93
C ALA A 108 -18.97 9.39 -16.12
N GLN A 109 -20.25 9.06 -16.38
CA GLN A 109 -20.62 8.24 -17.53
C GLN A 109 -20.27 8.93 -18.85
N GLU A 110 -20.54 10.24 -18.96
CA GLU A 110 -20.18 11.03 -20.13
C GLU A 110 -18.67 11.06 -20.38
N ALA A 111 -17.86 11.11 -19.31
CA ALA A 111 -16.41 11.02 -19.41
C ALA A 111 -15.94 9.66 -19.96
N LEU A 112 -16.54 8.56 -19.50
CA LEU A 112 -16.24 7.21 -20.00
C LEU A 112 -16.64 7.05 -21.47
N ASP A 113 -17.84 7.46 -21.84
CA ASP A 113 -18.33 7.41 -23.22
C ASP A 113 -17.45 8.24 -24.17
N THR A 114 -16.99 9.41 -23.70
CA THR A 114 -16.08 10.27 -24.46
C THR A 114 -14.70 9.64 -24.63
N GLN A 115 -14.18 8.97 -23.59
CA GLN A 115 -12.92 8.24 -23.67
C GLN A 115 -13.02 7.03 -24.61
N ASP A 116 -14.12 6.31 -24.59
CA ASP A 116 -14.36 5.20 -25.51
C ASP A 116 -14.46 5.68 -26.96
N ALA A 117 -15.14 6.80 -27.20
CA ALA A 117 -15.20 7.42 -28.52
C ALA A 117 -13.80 7.82 -29.00
N ARG A 118 -12.97 8.39 -28.11
CA ARG A 118 -11.58 8.75 -28.40
C ARG A 118 -10.72 7.53 -28.73
N SER A 119 -10.87 6.45 -27.98
CA SER A 119 -10.15 5.19 -28.23
C SER A 119 -10.50 4.59 -29.59
N ARG A 120 -11.78 4.64 -29.97
CA ARG A 120 -12.25 4.20 -31.32
C ARG A 120 -11.67 5.09 -32.41
N ASN A 121 -11.68 6.42 -32.23
CA ASN A 121 -11.10 7.36 -33.18
C ASN A 121 -9.59 7.14 -33.35
N GLN A 122 -8.87 6.82 -32.28
CA GLN A 122 -7.43 6.54 -32.31
C GLN A 122 -7.12 5.23 -33.04
N ALA A 123 -7.95 4.19 -32.87
CA ALA A 123 -7.86 2.95 -33.64
C ALA A 123 -8.09 3.19 -35.12
N GLU A 124 -9.11 4.00 -35.49
CA GLU A 124 -9.38 4.37 -36.88
C GLU A 124 -8.24 5.20 -37.48
N LYS A 125 -7.69 6.15 -36.74
CA LYS A 125 -6.50 6.91 -37.16
C LYS A 125 -5.32 6.00 -37.47
N SER A 126 -5.05 5.01 -36.60
CA SER A 126 -3.97 4.03 -36.82
C SER A 126 -4.23 3.18 -38.10
N ARG A 127 -5.47 2.76 -38.29
CA ARG A 127 -5.89 2.01 -39.50
C ARG A 127 -5.71 2.83 -40.79
N LEU A 128 -6.16 4.08 -40.76
CA LEU A 128 -6.02 5.00 -41.90
C LEU A 128 -4.53 5.34 -42.18
N THR A 129 -3.70 5.49 -41.13
CA THR A 129 -2.27 5.70 -41.32
C THR A 129 -1.60 4.51 -42.00
N ALA A 130 -1.88 3.29 -41.57
CA ALA A 130 -1.36 2.10 -42.21
C ALA A 130 -1.86 1.96 -43.66
N LEU A 131 -3.13 2.30 -43.91
CA LEU A 131 -3.71 2.31 -45.28
C LEU A 131 -3.01 3.35 -46.14
N ARG A 132 -2.78 4.56 -45.67
CA ARG A 132 -2.04 5.60 -46.36
C ARG A 132 -0.64 5.15 -46.74
N GLU A 133 0.08 4.56 -45.76
CA GLU A 133 1.44 4.04 -45.97
C GLU A 133 1.46 2.95 -47.06
N SER A 134 0.42 2.14 -47.19
CA SER A 134 0.32 1.12 -48.23
C SER A 134 0.17 1.71 -49.65
N PHE A 135 -0.39 2.91 -49.79
CA PHE A 135 -0.54 3.60 -51.08
C PHE A 135 0.70 4.42 -51.47
N VAL A 136 1.52 4.88 -50.51
CA VAL A 136 2.68 5.77 -50.77
C VAL A 136 3.64 5.23 -51.83
N PRO A 137 4.01 3.93 -51.85
CA PRO A 137 4.92 3.39 -52.89
C PRO A 137 4.34 3.43 -54.31
N TRP A 138 3.00 3.50 -54.44
CA TRP A 138 2.29 3.51 -55.72
C TRP A 138 1.94 4.90 -56.25
N ARG A 139 2.37 5.96 -55.54
CA ARG A 139 2.01 7.35 -55.81
C ARG A 139 2.27 7.79 -57.25
N THR A 140 3.35 7.26 -57.86
CA THR A 140 3.78 7.61 -59.23
C THR A 140 3.01 6.82 -60.32
N LEU A 141 2.07 5.93 -59.91
CA LEU A 141 1.29 5.15 -60.83
C LEU A 141 0.07 5.94 -61.32
N ASP A 142 0.01 6.25 -62.63
CA ASP A 142 -1.11 6.99 -63.25
C ASP A 142 -2.35 6.10 -63.53
N LEU A 143 -2.24 4.80 -63.26
CA LEU A 143 -3.35 3.85 -63.48
C LEU A 143 -4.21 3.72 -62.21
N PRO A 144 -5.54 3.59 -62.37
CA PRO A 144 -6.40 3.26 -61.22
C PRO A 144 -6.01 1.92 -60.60
N LEU A 145 -5.95 1.84 -59.26
CA LEU A 145 -5.50 0.65 -58.50
C LEU A 145 -6.42 -0.57 -58.72
N GLU A 146 -7.68 -0.34 -59.12
CA GLU A 146 -8.67 -1.36 -59.43
C GLU A 146 -8.53 -1.94 -60.86
N THR A 147 -7.56 -1.43 -61.64
CA THR A 147 -7.39 -1.82 -63.04
C THR A 147 -6.90 -3.25 -63.16
N GLY A 148 -7.80 -4.20 -63.39
CA GLY A 148 -7.49 -5.62 -63.67
C GLY A 148 -6.96 -5.90 -65.08
N GLY A 149 -6.98 -4.90 -65.98
CA GLY A 149 -6.53 -5.03 -67.36
C GLY A 149 -7.55 -4.63 -68.39
N THR A 150 -7.29 -4.95 -69.68
CA THR A 150 -8.18 -4.72 -70.89
C THR A 150 -8.73 -6.01 -71.39
N GLN A 151 -9.39 -5.99 -72.57
CA GLN A 151 -9.94 -7.23 -73.25
C GLN A 151 -8.81 -8.25 -73.49
N HIS A 152 -7.59 -7.84 -73.83
CA HIS A 152 -6.50 -8.70 -74.25
C HIS A 152 -5.30 -8.73 -73.21
N ALA A 153 -5.15 -7.73 -72.40
CA ALA A 153 -4.06 -7.64 -71.41
C ALA A 153 -4.59 -7.73 -69.99
N ARG A 154 -3.77 -8.29 -69.07
CA ARG A 154 -3.99 -8.32 -67.62
C ARG A 154 -2.89 -7.50 -66.95
N VAL A 155 -3.30 -6.70 -65.97
CA VAL A 155 -2.40 -5.86 -65.15
C VAL A 155 -2.23 -6.50 -63.78
N LEU A 156 -1.02 -6.66 -63.33
CA LEU A 156 -0.66 -7.14 -61.99
C LEU A 156 0.16 -6.07 -61.28
N LEU A 157 -0.28 -5.72 -60.11
CA LEU A 157 0.47 -4.88 -59.18
C LEU A 157 0.96 -5.77 -58.06
N GLY A 158 2.23 -5.64 -57.68
CA GLY A 158 2.79 -6.45 -56.61
C GLY A 158 4.21 -6.05 -56.22
N THR A 159 4.74 -6.77 -55.28
CA THR A 159 6.08 -6.50 -54.69
C THR A 159 7.00 -7.68 -54.89
N VAL A 160 8.31 -7.40 -55.03
CA VAL A 160 9.38 -8.39 -54.95
C VAL A 160 10.41 -7.93 -53.93
N PRO A 161 11.21 -8.85 -53.33
CA PRO A 161 12.29 -8.45 -52.41
C PRO A 161 13.25 -7.44 -53.00
N ALA A 162 13.75 -6.49 -52.19
CA ALA A 162 14.65 -5.43 -52.65
C ALA A 162 15.94 -5.93 -53.35
N GLN A 163 16.37 -7.15 -52.99
CA GLN A 163 17.60 -7.78 -53.55
C GLN A 163 17.38 -8.41 -54.94
N THR A 164 16.16 -8.44 -55.48
CA THR A 164 15.82 -9.05 -56.76
C THR A 164 16.42 -8.21 -57.91
N GLU A 165 17.19 -8.84 -58.79
CA GLU A 165 17.76 -8.21 -59.97
C GLU A 165 16.67 -8.05 -61.03
N LEU A 166 16.36 -6.80 -61.37
CA LEU A 166 15.21 -6.44 -62.16
C LEU A 166 15.34 -6.91 -63.61
N ASP A 167 16.59 -6.90 -64.14
CA ASP A 167 16.85 -7.31 -65.53
C ASP A 167 16.71 -8.83 -65.67
N ALA A 168 17.20 -9.61 -64.69
CA ALA A 168 16.99 -11.07 -64.67
C ALA A 168 15.49 -11.45 -64.56
N LEU A 169 14.75 -10.71 -63.74
CA LEU A 169 13.29 -10.90 -63.62
C LEU A 169 12.56 -10.57 -64.94
N ARG A 170 12.94 -9.46 -65.60
CA ARG A 170 12.41 -9.07 -66.93
C ARG A 170 12.68 -10.12 -67.99
N GLU A 171 13.91 -10.62 -68.11
CA GLU A 171 14.29 -11.65 -69.06
C GLU A 171 13.55 -12.95 -68.82
N THR A 172 13.37 -13.38 -67.58
CA THR A 172 12.69 -14.62 -67.22
C THR A 172 11.20 -14.51 -67.55
N VAL A 173 10.54 -13.41 -67.17
CA VAL A 173 9.11 -13.18 -67.45
C VAL A 173 8.87 -13.01 -68.95
N TYR A 174 9.74 -12.33 -69.69
CA TYR A 174 9.65 -12.19 -71.14
C TYR A 174 9.85 -13.53 -71.86
N GLY A 175 10.82 -14.32 -71.40
CA GLY A 175 11.10 -15.66 -71.93
C GLY A 175 9.93 -16.63 -71.72
N ALA A 176 9.22 -16.54 -70.58
CA ALA A 176 8.09 -17.39 -70.28
C ALA A 176 6.77 -16.97 -70.96
N ALA A 177 6.53 -15.67 -71.10
CA ALA A 177 5.25 -15.13 -71.57
C ALA A 177 5.27 -14.49 -72.99
N GLY A 178 6.48 -14.24 -73.56
CA GLY A 178 6.65 -13.68 -74.92
C GLY A 178 6.21 -12.23 -75.10
N GLU A 179 5.10 -11.85 -74.52
CA GLU A 179 4.50 -10.51 -74.50
C GLU A 179 4.19 -10.04 -73.12
N ALA A 180 5.20 -9.66 -72.35
CA ALA A 180 5.06 -9.11 -71.00
C ALA A 180 5.95 -7.88 -70.80
N GLN A 181 5.43 -6.88 -70.10
CA GLN A 181 6.18 -5.69 -69.72
C GLN A 181 6.24 -5.61 -68.20
N VAL A 182 7.44 -5.46 -67.64
CA VAL A 182 7.65 -5.28 -66.20
C VAL A 182 8.27 -3.91 -65.98
N GLU A 183 7.57 -3.08 -65.21
CA GLU A 183 8.01 -1.73 -64.87
C GLU A 183 8.11 -1.56 -63.37
N ARG A 184 9.21 -0.96 -62.89
CA ARG A 184 9.39 -0.63 -61.47
C ARG A 184 8.80 0.74 -61.21
N ILE A 185 7.81 0.79 -60.36
CA ILE A 185 7.14 2.02 -59.94
C ILE A 185 7.94 2.72 -58.85
N SER A 186 8.35 1.99 -57.84
CA SER A 186 9.16 2.49 -56.73
C SER A 186 9.95 1.35 -56.07
N ALA A 187 10.85 1.70 -55.15
CA ALA A 187 11.58 0.74 -54.32
C ALA A 187 11.83 1.32 -52.94
N ASP A 188 11.76 0.50 -51.93
CA ASP A 188 12.22 0.81 -50.58
C ASP A 188 13.32 -0.16 -50.14
N LEU A 189 13.74 -0.09 -48.85
CA LEU A 189 14.79 -0.94 -48.28
C LEU A 189 14.46 -2.43 -48.23
N GLN A 190 13.21 -2.80 -48.33
CA GLN A 190 12.71 -4.18 -48.18
C GLN A 190 12.15 -4.75 -49.47
N SER A 191 11.52 -3.92 -50.31
CA SER A 191 10.74 -4.37 -51.45
C SER A 191 10.88 -3.42 -52.64
N GLN A 192 10.72 -3.99 -53.86
CA GLN A 192 10.51 -3.24 -55.10
C GLN A 192 9.06 -3.40 -55.51
N TYR A 193 8.40 -2.33 -55.94
CA TYR A 193 7.00 -2.26 -56.33
C TYR A 193 6.91 -2.26 -57.86
N LEU A 194 6.23 -3.28 -58.40
CA LEU A 194 6.22 -3.56 -59.82
C LEU A 194 4.83 -3.47 -60.42
N LEU A 195 4.76 -2.90 -61.60
CA LEU A 195 3.65 -3.03 -62.54
C LEU A 195 4.02 -4.08 -63.58
N VAL A 196 3.21 -5.11 -63.73
CA VAL A 196 3.38 -6.14 -64.74
C VAL A 196 2.15 -6.16 -65.63
N ILE A 197 2.37 -5.98 -66.94
CA ILE A 197 1.34 -6.07 -67.98
C ILE A 197 1.64 -7.30 -68.81
N VAL A 198 0.67 -8.19 -68.94
CA VAL A 198 0.81 -9.47 -69.65
C VAL A 198 -0.40 -9.77 -70.51
N HIS A 199 -0.23 -10.41 -71.67
CA HIS A 199 -1.31 -10.89 -72.48
C HIS A 199 -2.11 -12.00 -71.73
N LYS A 200 -3.45 -11.98 -71.81
CA LYS A 200 -4.30 -12.91 -71.02
C LYS A 200 -3.98 -14.39 -71.29
N GLY A 201 -3.59 -14.76 -72.48
CA GLY A 201 -3.24 -16.14 -72.87
C GLY A 201 -1.90 -16.62 -72.22
N ALA A 202 -1.04 -15.71 -71.84
CA ALA A 202 0.27 -16.00 -71.22
C ALA A 202 0.30 -15.73 -69.71
N TYR A 203 -0.84 -15.45 -69.09
CA TYR A 203 -0.93 -15.04 -67.65
C TYR A 203 -0.34 -16.09 -66.69
N ASP A 204 -0.72 -17.36 -66.90
CA ASP A 204 -0.29 -18.43 -65.94
C ASP A 204 1.23 -18.67 -65.99
N ALA A 205 1.84 -18.56 -67.20
CA ALA A 205 3.26 -18.65 -67.40
C ALA A 205 3.99 -17.47 -66.75
N ALA A 206 3.52 -16.25 -66.94
CA ALA A 206 4.07 -15.06 -66.34
C ALA A 206 3.94 -15.09 -64.80
N ALA A 207 2.77 -15.52 -64.29
CA ALA A 207 2.52 -15.63 -62.84
C ALA A 207 3.42 -16.69 -62.18
N SER A 208 3.72 -17.78 -62.87
CA SER A 208 4.66 -18.79 -62.37
C SER A 208 6.10 -18.25 -62.35
N ALA A 209 6.55 -17.57 -63.37
CA ALA A 209 7.87 -16.95 -63.42
C ALA A 209 8.03 -15.85 -62.37
N LEU A 210 7.01 -15.03 -62.11
CA LEU A 210 7.02 -14.02 -61.05
C LEU A 210 7.13 -14.62 -59.66
N ARG A 211 6.48 -15.78 -59.41
CA ARG A 211 6.57 -16.47 -58.12
C ARG A 211 7.97 -16.97 -57.79
N GLU A 212 8.78 -17.35 -58.78
CA GLU A 212 10.18 -17.75 -58.58
C GLU A 212 11.03 -16.63 -57.98
N PHE A 213 10.69 -15.37 -58.22
CA PHE A 213 11.33 -14.19 -57.66
C PHE A 213 10.64 -13.66 -56.40
N GLY A 214 9.68 -14.41 -55.82
CA GLY A 214 8.98 -14.00 -54.61
C GLY A 214 7.95 -12.89 -54.80
N PHE A 215 7.39 -12.76 -56.00
CA PHE A 215 6.35 -11.77 -56.30
C PHE A 215 5.10 -12.03 -55.48
N THR A 216 4.70 -11.00 -54.71
CA THR A 216 3.47 -11.00 -53.93
C THR A 216 2.51 -9.96 -54.51
N PRO A 217 1.30 -10.36 -54.95
CA PRO A 217 0.30 -9.43 -55.44
C PRO A 217 -0.08 -8.40 -54.39
N ALA A 218 -0.14 -7.14 -54.75
CA ALA A 218 -0.66 -6.08 -53.89
C ALA A 218 -2.20 -6.13 -53.92
N GLY A 219 -2.82 -6.20 -52.72
CA GLY A 219 -4.26 -6.12 -52.55
C GLY A 219 -4.67 -4.69 -52.19
N PHE A 220 -5.55 -4.10 -52.94
CA PHE A 220 -6.11 -2.76 -52.69
C PHE A 220 -7.60 -2.85 -52.44
N ASP A 221 -8.01 -3.61 -51.41
CA ASP A 221 -9.42 -3.87 -51.13
C ASP A 221 -10.18 -2.55 -50.87
N GLY A 222 -11.12 -2.24 -51.73
CA GLY A 222 -11.99 -1.07 -51.63
C GLY A 222 -11.36 0.27 -52.10
N ALA A 223 -10.16 0.26 -52.71
CA ALA A 223 -9.57 1.46 -53.30
C ALA A 223 -10.06 1.65 -54.73
N ALA A 224 -10.70 2.77 -55.00
CA ALA A 224 -11.11 3.18 -56.36
C ALA A 224 -10.29 4.40 -56.82
N GLY A 225 -9.86 4.43 -58.09
CA GLY A 225 -9.08 5.52 -58.65
C GLY A 225 -7.56 5.37 -58.47
N THR A 226 -6.82 6.46 -58.64
CA THR A 226 -5.35 6.46 -58.56
C THR A 226 -4.85 6.40 -57.13
N ALA A 227 -3.60 5.98 -56.91
CA ALA A 227 -2.98 5.96 -55.60
C ALA A 227 -2.91 7.37 -54.98
N GLU A 228 -2.67 8.39 -55.80
CA GLU A 228 -2.61 9.79 -55.31
C GLU A 228 -3.98 10.29 -54.82
N GLU A 229 -5.06 9.93 -55.52
CA GLU A 229 -6.43 10.24 -55.09
C GLU A 229 -6.77 9.55 -53.76
N ASN A 230 -6.39 8.28 -53.60
CA ASN A 230 -6.60 7.54 -52.36
C ASN A 230 -5.79 8.08 -51.20
N ILE A 231 -4.55 8.50 -51.44
CA ILE A 231 -3.72 9.19 -50.43
C ILE A 231 -4.40 10.48 -49.99
N ARG A 232 -4.86 11.32 -50.93
CA ARG A 232 -5.57 12.57 -50.61
C ARG A 232 -6.83 12.34 -49.79
N LEU A 233 -7.66 11.38 -50.21
CA LEU A 233 -8.88 11.02 -49.47
C LEU A 233 -8.57 10.48 -48.06
N THR A 234 -7.48 9.74 -47.92
CA THR A 234 -7.05 9.22 -46.61
C THR A 234 -6.48 10.32 -45.73
N ASP A 235 -5.74 11.27 -46.33
CA ASP A 235 -5.24 12.44 -45.63
C ASP A 235 -6.38 13.36 -45.12
N GLU A 236 -7.45 13.54 -45.95
CA GLU A 236 -8.66 14.26 -45.53
C GLU A 236 -9.35 13.57 -44.34
N LYS A 237 -9.47 12.23 -44.36
CA LYS A 237 -10.02 11.45 -43.25
C LYS A 237 -9.12 11.50 -41.99
N LEU A 238 -7.80 11.45 -42.15
CA LEU A 238 -6.86 11.60 -41.06
C LEU A 238 -6.96 12.97 -40.40
N ALA A 239 -7.09 14.04 -41.18
CA ALA A 239 -7.31 15.39 -40.68
C ALA A 239 -8.64 15.51 -39.91
N ALA A 240 -9.72 14.84 -40.39
CA ALA A 240 -10.98 14.77 -39.65
C ALA A 240 -10.85 14.02 -38.33
N CYS A 241 -10.13 12.88 -38.32
CA CYS A 241 -9.85 12.15 -37.09
C CYS A 241 -9.01 12.97 -36.10
N GLU A 242 -8.06 13.78 -36.54
CA GLU A 242 -7.28 14.68 -35.71
C GLU A 242 -8.12 15.80 -35.12
N GLN A 243 -9.03 16.35 -35.89
CA GLN A 243 -9.95 17.36 -35.41
C GLN A 243 -10.92 16.80 -34.35
N GLU A 244 -11.40 15.57 -34.58
CA GLU A 244 -12.27 14.88 -33.62
C GLU A 244 -11.52 14.48 -32.34
N ASP A 245 -10.27 13.99 -32.42
CA ASP A 245 -9.44 13.71 -31.23
C ASP A 245 -9.22 14.97 -30.38
N LYS A 246 -8.99 16.10 -31.04
CA LYS A 246 -8.87 17.39 -30.35
C LYS A 246 -10.20 17.79 -29.67
N ARG A 247 -11.33 17.66 -30.36
CA ARG A 247 -12.65 17.95 -29.79
C ARG A 247 -12.97 17.09 -28.58
N LEU A 248 -12.68 15.78 -28.66
CA LEU A 248 -12.90 14.84 -27.56
C LEU A 248 -11.95 15.13 -26.39
N THR A 249 -10.71 15.51 -26.67
CA THR A 249 -9.74 15.92 -25.65
C THR A 249 -10.17 17.20 -24.95
N ASP A 250 -10.63 18.20 -25.68
CA ASP A 250 -11.16 19.45 -25.12
C ASP A 250 -12.38 19.18 -24.25
N LYS A 251 -13.26 18.28 -24.66
CA LYS A 251 -14.42 17.84 -23.87
C LYS A 251 -14.00 17.15 -22.59
N LEU A 252 -13.04 16.21 -22.62
CA LEU A 252 -12.49 15.57 -21.41
C LEU A 252 -11.84 16.59 -20.45
N THR A 253 -11.16 17.58 -21.00
CA THR A 253 -10.56 18.65 -20.21
C THR A 253 -11.62 19.53 -19.54
N ALA A 254 -12.75 19.78 -20.21
CA ALA A 254 -13.87 20.49 -19.59
C ALA A 254 -14.51 19.67 -18.46
N LEU A 255 -14.77 18.36 -18.70
CA LEU A 255 -15.32 17.46 -17.68
C LEU A 255 -14.38 17.26 -16.49
N ALA A 256 -13.07 17.43 -16.67
CA ALA A 256 -12.09 17.37 -15.58
C ALA A 256 -12.29 18.50 -14.54
N GLY A 257 -13.00 19.57 -14.88
CA GLY A 257 -13.42 20.60 -13.91
C GLY A 257 -14.36 20.06 -12.83
N ASP A 258 -15.14 19.04 -13.12
CA ASP A 258 -16.14 18.43 -12.23
C ASP A 258 -15.57 17.24 -11.41
N VAL A 259 -14.27 16.95 -11.50
CA VAL A 259 -13.59 15.90 -10.71
C VAL A 259 -13.90 16.00 -9.20
N PRO A 260 -13.95 17.19 -8.56
CA PRO A 260 -14.33 17.28 -7.15
C PRO A 260 -15.74 16.77 -6.85
N ALA A 261 -16.71 17.00 -7.74
CA ALA A 261 -18.07 16.48 -7.60
C ALA A 261 -18.11 14.95 -7.78
N ILE A 262 -17.36 14.41 -8.74
CA ILE A 262 -17.25 12.96 -8.96
C ILE A 262 -16.58 12.28 -7.75
N ARG A 263 -15.57 12.89 -7.13
CA ARG A 263 -14.94 12.41 -5.89
C ARG A 263 -15.94 12.34 -4.73
N LEU A 264 -16.76 13.37 -4.58
CA LEU A 264 -17.81 13.40 -3.55
C LEU A 264 -18.87 12.31 -3.80
N ALA A 265 -19.27 12.12 -5.05
CA ALA A 265 -20.19 11.06 -5.45
C ALA A 265 -19.60 9.65 -5.21
N ALA A 266 -18.30 9.45 -5.43
CA ALA A 266 -17.61 8.19 -5.14
C ALA A 266 -17.58 7.90 -3.62
N ASP A 267 -17.33 8.91 -2.78
CA ASP A 267 -17.40 8.76 -1.33
C ASP A 267 -18.83 8.41 -0.89
N ARG A 268 -19.85 9.11 -1.42
CA ARG A 268 -21.26 8.77 -1.15
C ARG A 268 -21.61 7.36 -1.57
N CYS A 269 -21.23 6.94 -2.78
CA CYS A 269 -21.49 5.60 -3.27
C CYS A 269 -20.89 4.52 -2.34
N THR A 270 -19.70 4.78 -1.81
CA THR A 270 -19.06 3.90 -0.81
C THR A 270 -19.90 3.80 0.48
N GLN A 271 -20.50 4.91 0.93
CA GLN A 271 -21.38 4.90 2.10
C GLN A 271 -22.66 4.10 1.85
N GLU A 272 -23.29 4.26 0.69
CA GLU A 272 -24.48 3.50 0.32
C GLU A 272 -24.17 2.00 0.18
N ILE A 273 -23.00 1.63 -0.35
CA ILE A 273 -22.53 0.24 -0.39
C ILE A 273 -22.38 -0.32 1.04
N SER A 274 -21.73 0.44 1.93
CA SER A 274 -21.57 0.01 3.33
C SER A 274 -22.91 -0.15 4.04
N LYS A 275 -23.88 0.74 3.75
CA LYS A 275 -25.26 0.64 4.25
C LYS A 275 -25.96 -0.61 3.72
N ALA A 276 -25.87 -0.88 2.43
CA ALA A 276 -26.47 -2.06 1.80
C ALA A 276 -25.86 -3.37 2.35
N GLN A 277 -24.54 -3.44 2.48
CA GLN A 277 -23.83 -4.57 3.08
C GLN A 277 -24.21 -4.77 4.56
N ALA A 278 -24.46 -3.69 5.30
CA ALA A 278 -24.96 -3.76 6.66
C ALA A 278 -26.39 -4.32 6.69
N ALA A 279 -27.26 -3.89 5.77
CA ALA A 279 -28.61 -4.41 5.64
C ALA A 279 -28.64 -5.90 5.28
N ASP A 280 -27.72 -6.35 4.41
CA ASP A 280 -27.61 -7.77 4.01
C ASP A 280 -27.18 -8.68 5.18
N ARG A 281 -26.56 -8.11 6.23
CA ARG A 281 -26.19 -8.84 7.46
C ARG A 281 -27.31 -8.95 8.48
N LEU A 282 -28.46 -8.36 8.23
CA LEU A 282 -29.59 -8.42 9.16
C LEU A 282 -30.44 -9.66 8.88
N ALA A 283 -31.04 -10.17 9.93
CA ALA A 283 -32.06 -11.22 9.83
C ALA A 283 -33.45 -10.59 9.65
N HIS A 284 -34.16 -10.95 8.58
CA HIS A 284 -35.46 -10.38 8.21
C HIS A 284 -36.59 -11.35 8.38
N SER A 285 -37.69 -10.86 8.93
CA SER A 285 -39.03 -11.44 8.89
C SER A 285 -39.91 -10.57 7.95
N GLU A 286 -41.16 -10.96 7.72
CA GLU A 286 -42.12 -10.18 6.92
C GLU A 286 -42.32 -8.73 7.40
N ARG A 287 -42.21 -8.49 8.73
CA ARG A 287 -42.51 -7.19 9.35
C ARG A 287 -41.43 -6.66 10.28
N THR A 288 -40.43 -7.48 10.60
CA THR A 288 -39.39 -7.13 11.56
C THR A 288 -38.03 -7.51 11.05
N PHE A 289 -37.02 -6.84 11.55
CA PHE A 289 -35.62 -7.22 11.35
C PHE A 289 -34.91 -7.35 12.71
N CYS A 290 -33.91 -8.20 12.77
CA CYS A 290 -33.06 -8.36 13.95
C CYS A 290 -31.61 -8.07 13.58
N LEU A 291 -30.91 -7.40 14.49
CA LEU A 291 -29.49 -7.00 14.39
C LEU A 291 -28.78 -7.52 15.63
N ASP A 292 -27.68 -8.24 15.38
CA ASP A 292 -26.70 -8.58 16.40
C ASP A 292 -25.42 -7.75 16.13
N GLY A 293 -24.81 -7.23 17.19
CA GLY A 293 -23.63 -6.40 17.01
C GLY A 293 -22.84 -6.13 18.28
N TRP A 294 -21.81 -5.32 18.15
CA TRP A 294 -20.92 -4.92 19.23
C TRP A 294 -20.84 -3.40 19.35
N VAL A 295 -20.82 -2.90 20.58
CA VAL A 295 -20.73 -1.47 20.88
C VAL A 295 -19.75 -1.25 22.04
N PRO A 296 -18.85 -0.25 21.98
CA PRO A 296 -18.03 0.15 23.11
C PRO A 296 -18.90 0.65 24.27
N CYS A 297 -18.59 0.25 25.51
CA CYS A 297 -19.34 0.68 26.70
C CYS A 297 -19.44 2.21 26.83
N GLU A 298 -18.47 2.96 26.33
CA GLU A 298 -18.48 4.43 26.38
C GLU A 298 -19.54 5.07 25.46
N ASP A 299 -19.91 4.39 24.37
CA ASP A 299 -20.88 4.88 23.39
C ASP A 299 -22.30 4.36 23.63
N VAL A 300 -22.49 3.44 24.58
CA VAL A 300 -23.82 2.89 24.96
C VAL A 300 -24.85 3.98 25.25
N PRO A 301 -24.56 5.04 26.06
CA PRO A 301 -25.55 6.06 26.33
C PRO A 301 -26.01 6.84 25.09
N LYS A 302 -25.12 7.02 24.11
CA LYS A 302 -25.45 7.68 22.85
C LYS A 302 -26.33 6.78 21.98
N LEU A 303 -26.04 5.48 21.99
CA LEU A 303 -26.79 4.49 21.25
C LEU A 303 -28.20 4.35 21.82
N GLU A 304 -28.37 4.26 23.15
CA GLU A 304 -29.69 4.18 23.81
C GLU A 304 -30.54 5.42 23.48
N ALA A 305 -29.97 6.61 23.59
CA ALA A 305 -30.65 7.86 23.23
C ALA A 305 -31.06 7.95 21.73
N LEU A 306 -30.36 7.23 20.87
CA LEU A 306 -30.74 7.10 19.46
C LEU A 306 -31.86 6.09 19.29
N LEU A 307 -31.76 4.91 19.92
CA LEU A 307 -32.74 3.83 19.80
C LEU A 307 -34.13 4.19 20.39
N GLU A 308 -34.18 5.03 21.43
CA GLU A 308 -35.45 5.56 21.99
C GLU A 308 -36.30 6.33 20.95
N LYS A 309 -35.71 6.78 19.83
CA LYS A 309 -36.43 7.48 18.76
C LYS A 309 -37.14 6.54 17.78
N PHE A 310 -36.87 5.23 17.85
CA PHE A 310 -37.36 4.20 16.94
C PHE A 310 -38.24 3.19 17.67
N CYS A 311 -39.12 2.58 16.91
CA CYS A 311 -39.95 1.51 17.45
C CYS A 311 -39.18 0.18 17.43
N CYS A 312 -38.27 0.01 18.40
CA CYS A 312 -37.42 -1.17 18.50
C CYS A 312 -37.25 -1.62 19.95
N ALA A 313 -37.00 -2.90 20.13
CA ALA A 313 -36.59 -3.49 21.39
C ALA A 313 -35.12 -3.87 21.31
N TRP A 314 -34.36 -3.59 22.38
CA TRP A 314 -32.94 -3.92 22.42
C TRP A 314 -32.53 -4.49 23.76
N GLU A 315 -31.48 -5.30 23.74
CA GLU A 315 -30.84 -5.89 24.90
C GLU A 315 -29.31 -5.67 24.79
N LEU A 316 -28.70 -5.34 25.92
CA LEU A 316 -27.26 -5.09 26.02
C LEU A 316 -26.66 -6.03 27.07
N GLU A 317 -25.81 -6.95 26.61
CA GLU A 317 -25.17 -7.96 27.47
C GLU A 317 -23.64 -7.76 27.48
N ASP A 318 -23.02 -8.15 28.59
CA ASP A 318 -21.55 -8.27 28.63
C ASP A 318 -21.16 -9.59 27.97
N PRO A 319 -20.05 -9.60 27.16
CA PRO A 319 -19.64 -10.82 26.47
C PRO A 319 -19.26 -11.94 27.45
N SER A 320 -19.68 -13.17 27.15
CA SER A 320 -19.28 -14.35 27.90
C SER A 320 -17.82 -14.72 27.62
N PRO A 321 -17.09 -15.42 28.52
CA PRO A 321 -15.71 -15.85 28.29
C PRO A 321 -15.55 -16.74 27.04
N GLU A 322 -16.59 -17.45 26.62
CA GLU A 322 -16.59 -18.28 25.42
C GLU A 322 -16.62 -17.44 24.12
N GLU A 323 -17.21 -16.24 24.20
CA GLU A 323 -17.32 -15.31 23.06
C GLU A 323 -16.08 -14.41 22.90
N TYR A 324 -15.14 -14.36 23.85
CA TYR A 324 -13.96 -13.47 23.80
C TYR A 324 -13.16 -13.53 22.49
N PRO A 325 -12.98 -14.69 21.82
CA PRO A 325 -12.32 -14.74 20.53
C PRO A 325 -13.06 -14.01 19.40
N ASP A 326 -14.38 -13.80 19.56
CA ASP A 326 -15.22 -13.17 18.56
C ASP A 326 -15.50 -11.69 18.86
N VAL A 327 -15.20 -11.23 20.08
CA VAL A 327 -15.38 -9.82 20.48
C VAL A 327 -14.36 -8.92 19.75
N PRO A 328 -14.82 -7.89 19.04
CA PRO A 328 -13.92 -6.96 18.39
C PRO A 328 -13.16 -6.10 19.40
N VAL A 329 -11.92 -5.78 19.08
CA VAL A 329 -11.02 -5.03 19.93
C VAL A 329 -10.83 -3.61 19.40
N LYS A 330 -11.08 -2.62 20.26
CA LYS A 330 -10.78 -1.21 20.00
C LYS A 330 -9.79 -0.70 21.03
N LEU A 331 -8.65 -0.19 20.57
CA LEU A 331 -7.62 0.36 21.44
C LEU A 331 -7.88 1.86 21.67
N LYS A 332 -7.92 2.27 22.95
CA LYS A 332 -8.00 3.67 23.37
C LYS A 332 -6.66 4.08 23.96
N ASN A 333 -5.82 4.66 23.14
CA ASN A 333 -4.49 5.08 23.50
C ASN A 333 -4.36 6.60 23.62
N ASN A 334 -3.45 7.03 24.52
CA ASN A 334 -3.11 8.44 24.72
C ASN A 334 -2.37 9.00 23.50
N ARG A 335 -2.32 10.33 23.40
CA ARG A 335 -1.66 11.02 22.28
C ARG A 335 -0.21 10.58 22.01
N LEU A 336 0.52 10.13 23.02
CA LEU A 336 1.89 9.62 22.91
C LEU A 336 1.93 8.18 22.40
N THR A 337 0.99 7.34 22.82
CA THR A 337 0.94 5.90 22.50
C THR A 337 0.08 5.60 21.28
N TRP A 338 -0.84 6.51 20.92
CA TRP A 338 -1.70 6.38 19.73
C TRP A 338 -0.92 6.12 18.42
N PRO A 339 0.25 6.73 18.15
CA PRO A 339 1.02 6.42 16.95
C PRO A 339 1.48 4.97 16.85
N LEU A 340 1.63 4.28 17.98
CA LEU A 340 2.06 2.88 18.03
C LEU A 340 0.92 1.88 17.77
N ASN A 341 -0.34 2.34 17.74
CA ASN A 341 -1.45 1.47 17.33
C ASN A 341 -1.21 0.86 15.96
N MET A 342 -0.63 1.64 15.01
CA MET A 342 -0.25 1.14 13.69
C MET A 342 0.71 -0.07 13.78
N VAL A 343 1.65 -0.04 14.72
CA VAL A 343 2.61 -1.14 14.93
C VAL A 343 1.90 -2.38 15.45
N THR A 344 1.01 -2.21 16.44
CA THR A 344 0.22 -3.31 17.02
C THR A 344 -0.78 -3.87 16.01
N GLU A 345 -1.49 -3.03 15.26
CA GLU A 345 -2.44 -3.45 14.22
C GLU A 345 -1.74 -4.19 13.06
N MET A 346 -0.50 -3.80 12.74
CA MET A 346 0.27 -4.44 11.68
C MET A 346 0.79 -5.83 12.10
N TYR A 347 1.10 -6.04 13.39
CA TYR A 347 1.54 -7.33 13.90
C TYR A 347 0.34 -8.26 14.09
N SER A 348 -0.53 -7.95 15.02
CA SER A 348 -1.83 -8.55 15.33
C SER A 348 -2.45 -7.75 16.47
N LEU A 349 -3.78 -7.65 16.54
CA LEU A 349 -4.43 -7.07 17.72
C LEU A 349 -4.39 -8.01 18.90
N PRO A 350 -4.28 -7.49 20.15
CA PRO A 350 -4.34 -8.32 21.35
C PRO A 350 -5.70 -9.01 21.48
N ALA A 351 -5.73 -10.18 22.08
CA ALA A 351 -6.97 -10.82 22.47
C ALA A 351 -7.79 -9.91 23.41
N TYR A 352 -9.11 -10.00 23.38
CA TYR A 352 -9.98 -9.12 24.15
C TYR A 352 -9.71 -9.17 25.67
N ASP A 353 -9.33 -10.34 26.20
CA ASP A 353 -8.92 -10.55 27.61
C ASP A 353 -7.43 -10.27 27.88
N GLY A 354 -6.68 -9.84 26.83
CA GLY A 354 -5.25 -9.57 26.91
C GLY A 354 -4.89 -8.18 27.43
N VAL A 355 -3.63 -7.81 27.27
CA VAL A 355 -3.09 -6.52 27.69
C VAL A 355 -2.67 -5.72 26.45
N ASP A 356 -3.02 -4.42 26.42
CA ASP A 356 -2.49 -3.51 25.39
C ASP A 356 -1.00 -3.28 25.61
N PRO A 357 -0.14 -3.65 24.64
CA PRO A 357 1.30 -3.48 24.79
C PRO A 357 1.75 -2.03 24.58
N ASN A 358 0.98 -1.19 23.91
CA ASN A 358 1.39 0.13 23.45
C ASN A 358 1.94 1.06 24.54
N PRO A 359 1.32 1.21 25.71
CA PRO A 359 1.83 2.11 26.75
C PRO A 359 3.21 1.73 27.28
N LEU A 360 3.50 0.42 27.32
CA LEU A 360 4.76 -0.10 27.84
C LEU A 360 5.81 -0.30 26.74
N MET A 361 5.38 -0.53 25.50
CA MET A 361 6.25 -0.61 24.34
C MET A 361 6.77 0.78 23.92
N ALA A 362 5.94 1.81 24.04
CA ALA A 362 6.25 3.17 23.55
C ALA A 362 7.63 3.71 23.98
N PRO A 363 8.01 3.70 25.27
CA PRO A 363 9.30 4.23 25.70
C PRO A 363 10.46 3.44 25.10
N PHE A 364 10.34 2.12 25.02
CA PHE A 364 11.40 1.28 24.45
C PHE A 364 11.53 1.47 22.95
N PHE A 365 10.43 1.46 22.22
CA PHE A 365 10.41 1.67 20.77
C PHE A 365 11.06 3.01 20.40
N ILE A 366 10.60 4.10 21.02
CA ILE A 366 11.11 5.45 20.74
C ILE A 366 12.59 5.57 21.11
N LEU A 367 13.00 4.98 22.23
CA LEU A 367 14.39 5.01 22.68
C LEU A 367 15.30 4.19 21.77
N PHE A 368 14.92 2.96 21.44
CA PHE A 368 15.73 2.06 20.60
C PHE A 368 15.90 2.60 19.21
N TYR A 369 14.82 3.11 18.62
CA TYR A 369 14.90 3.78 17.32
C TYR A 369 15.92 4.94 17.36
N GLY A 370 15.85 5.77 18.40
CA GLY A 370 16.79 6.87 18.60
C GLY A 370 18.24 6.40 18.74
N ILE A 371 18.49 5.31 19.46
CA ILE A 371 19.83 4.73 19.63
C ILE A 371 20.35 4.19 18.29
N MET A 372 19.53 3.44 17.53
CA MET A 372 19.95 2.85 16.26
C MET A 372 20.35 3.91 15.24
N MET A 373 19.63 5.03 15.18
CA MET A 373 19.87 6.07 14.18
C MET A 373 20.85 7.15 14.64
N ALA A 374 20.87 7.47 15.91
CA ALA A 374 21.77 8.33 16.70
C ALA A 374 22.50 9.47 15.96
N ASP A 375 21.75 10.31 15.21
CA ASP A 375 22.28 11.44 14.46
C ASP A 375 21.34 12.66 14.53
N MET A 376 21.86 13.83 14.96
CA MET A 376 21.07 15.06 15.10
C MET A 376 20.49 15.55 13.78
N GLY A 377 21.25 15.43 12.68
CA GLY A 377 20.80 15.89 11.35
C GLY A 377 19.62 15.08 10.86
N TYR A 378 19.68 13.76 10.99
CA TYR A 378 18.57 12.86 10.63
C TYR A 378 17.35 13.06 11.53
N GLY A 379 17.56 13.21 12.84
CA GLY A 379 16.49 13.52 13.79
C GLY A 379 15.76 14.82 13.45
N LEU A 380 16.51 15.87 13.12
CA LEU A 380 15.93 17.16 12.70
C LEU A 380 15.13 17.05 11.41
N LEU A 381 15.63 16.31 10.41
CA LEU A 381 14.90 16.06 9.16
C LEU A 381 13.57 15.34 9.42
N MET A 382 13.56 14.32 10.27
CA MET A 382 12.35 13.59 10.65
C MET A 382 11.33 14.49 11.33
N ILE A 383 11.76 15.32 12.29
CA ILE A 383 10.89 16.27 12.99
C ILE A 383 10.29 17.27 12.02
N LEU A 384 11.13 17.90 11.18
CA LEU A 384 10.67 18.90 10.21
C LEU A 384 9.70 18.30 9.18
N ALA A 385 10.04 17.15 8.62
CA ALA A 385 9.18 16.44 7.67
C ALA A 385 7.83 16.10 8.29
N SER A 386 7.82 15.55 9.51
CA SER A 386 6.58 15.22 10.23
C SER A 386 5.71 16.45 10.48
N ILE A 387 6.29 17.56 10.94
CA ILE A 387 5.55 18.80 11.20
C ILE A 387 4.97 19.37 9.91
N ILE A 388 5.77 19.43 8.83
CA ILE A 388 5.34 19.98 7.54
C ILE A 388 4.18 19.16 6.98
N ILE A 389 4.32 17.83 6.96
CA ILE A 389 3.29 16.94 6.42
C ILE A 389 2.02 16.98 7.26
N THR A 390 2.15 16.92 8.59
CA THR A 390 0.98 16.97 9.50
C THR A 390 0.22 18.28 9.39
N LYS A 391 0.91 19.43 9.27
CA LYS A 391 0.25 20.73 9.10
C LYS A 391 -0.36 20.92 7.73
N LYS A 392 0.30 20.44 6.67
CA LYS A 392 -0.12 20.68 5.28
C LYS A 392 -1.14 19.66 4.78
N ALA A 393 -0.94 18.38 5.06
CA ALA A 393 -1.77 17.28 4.57
C ALA A 393 -2.85 16.84 5.57
N ARG A 394 -2.70 17.15 6.87
CA ARG A 394 -3.59 16.70 7.97
C ARG A 394 -3.96 15.22 7.84
N PRO A 395 -2.98 14.30 7.79
CA PRO A 395 -3.24 12.89 7.57
C PRO A 395 -4.07 12.32 8.73
N LYS A 396 -5.09 11.52 8.40
CA LYS A 396 -5.97 10.81 9.34
C LYS A 396 -5.66 9.31 9.36
N GLY A 397 -6.13 8.61 10.38
CA GLY A 397 -5.96 7.15 10.51
C GLY A 397 -4.50 6.73 10.58
N THR A 398 -4.16 5.61 9.94
CA THR A 398 -2.82 4.99 9.94
C THR A 398 -1.71 5.93 9.44
N SER A 399 -2.00 6.76 8.42
CA SER A 399 -1.03 7.77 7.96
C SER A 399 -0.73 8.82 9.03
N GLY A 400 -1.73 9.26 9.79
CA GLY A 400 -1.54 10.17 10.92
C GLY A 400 -0.70 9.54 12.03
N GLN A 401 -0.93 8.27 12.32
CA GLN A 401 -0.15 7.49 13.29
C GLN A 401 1.31 7.38 12.85
N MET A 402 1.57 7.08 11.57
CA MET A 402 2.92 6.97 11.02
C MET A 402 3.73 8.26 11.17
N PHE A 403 3.15 9.42 10.83
CA PHE A 403 3.85 10.70 11.00
C PHE A 403 3.99 11.12 12.46
N GLY A 404 3.05 10.73 13.31
CA GLY A 404 3.16 10.89 14.77
C GLY A 404 4.31 10.06 15.34
N LEU A 405 4.46 8.81 14.92
CA LEU A 405 5.56 7.92 15.31
C LEU A 405 6.91 8.49 14.82
N MET A 406 6.98 8.90 13.54
CA MET A 406 8.17 9.51 12.96
C MET A 406 8.59 10.78 13.71
N PHE A 407 7.65 11.59 14.19
CA PHE A 407 7.92 12.76 15.02
C PHE A 407 8.55 12.37 16.35
N SER A 408 7.97 11.39 17.07
CA SER A 408 8.46 10.94 18.37
C SER A 408 9.84 10.27 18.26
N CYS A 409 10.02 9.41 17.25
CA CYS A 409 11.32 8.79 16.94
C CYS A 409 12.35 9.83 16.51
N GLY A 410 11.95 10.87 15.77
CA GLY A 410 12.83 11.97 15.37
C GLY A 410 13.38 12.76 16.58
N ILE A 411 12.54 13.01 17.58
CA ILE A 411 12.99 13.65 18.84
C ILE A 411 14.02 12.78 19.55
N SER A 412 13.76 11.48 19.68
CA SER A 412 14.69 10.55 20.32
C SER A 412 16.02 10.47 19.55
N THR A 413 15.95 10.37 18.22
CA THR A 413 17.13 10.38 17.34
C THR A 413 17.96 11.66 17.50
N PHE A 414 17.31 12.82 17.59
CA PHE A 414 17.98 14.08 17.82
C PHE A 414 18.71 14.11 19.17
N ILE A 415 18.04 13.66 20.24
CA ILE A 415 18.62 13.59 21.58
C ILE A 415 19.81 12.62 21.60
N MET A 416 19.65 11.42 21.06
CA MET A 416 20.72 10.42 21.01
C MET A 416 21.87 10.89 20.12
N GLY A 417 21.59 11.56 19.00
CA GLY A 417 22.58 12.19 18.15
C GLY A 417 23.37 13.30 18.87
N ALA A 418 22.72 14.06 19.76
CA ALA A 418 23.40 15.04 20.59
C ALA A 418 24.33 14.38 21.62
N LEU A 419 23.97 13.21 22.14
CA LEU A 419 24.81 12.45 23.08
C LEU A 419 26.03 11.81 22.39
N THR A 420 25.85 11.37 21.12
CA THR A 420 26.93 10.78 20.31
C THR A 420 27.77 11.81 19.55
N GLY A 421 27.30 13.06 19.45
CA GLY A 421 27.98 14.13 18.71
C GLY A 421 27.90 14.01 17.19
N GLY A 422 26.98 13.20 16.65
CA GLY A 422 26.76 13.01 15.23
C GLY A 422 25.83 14.09 14.64
N PHE A 423 26.26 14.74 13.55
CA PHE A 423 25.43 15.62 12.73
C PHE A 423 25.72 15.32 11.26
N PHE A 424 24.88 14.51 10.63
CA PHE A 424 25.17 13.83 9.36
C PHE A 424 26.54 13.11 9.43
N GLY A 425 26.74 12.31 10.48
CA GLY A 425 28.03 11.79 10.87
C GLY A 425 28.98 12.89 11.33
N ASP A 426 30.12 13.00 10.70
CA ASP A 426 31.17 14.01 10.92
C ASP A 426 31.15 15.18 9.92
N PHE A 427 29.99 15.50 9.35
CA PHE A 427 29.83 16.51 8.30
C PHE A 427 30.36 17.90 8.72
N LEU A 428 30.02 18.38 9.94
CA LEU A 428 30.42 19.71 10.38
C LEU A 428 31.95 19.85 10.59
N PRO A 429 32.64 18.92 11.26
CA PRO A 429 34.09 18.92 11.35
C PRO A 429 34.80 18.88 9.98
N GLN A 430 34.35 18.03 9.08
CA GLN A 430 34.91 17.90 7.73
C GLN A 430 34.73 19.19 6.91
N LEU A 431 33.53 19.78 6.95
CA LEU A 431 33.25 21.06 6.28
C LEU A 431 34.12 22.19 6.84
N ALA A 432 34.23 22.26 8.17
CA ALA A 432 35.08 23.26 8.83
C ALA A 432 36.57 23.12 8.44
N GLY A 433 37.05 21.88 8.32
CA GLY A 433 38.42 21.58 7.87
C GLY A 433 38.70 21.99 6.44
N ILE A 434 37.73 21.87 5.52
CA ILE A 434 37.87 22.32 4.12
C ILE A 434 37.89 23.85 4.03
N ILE A 435 37.04 24.54 4.85
CA ILE A 435 36.97 26.01 4.82
C ILE A 435 38.21 26.63 5.46
N ASN A 436 38.67 26.08 6.58
CA ASN A 436 39.86 26.56 7.30
C ASN A 436 40.65 25.37 7.88
N PRO A 437 41.77 24.98 7.24
CA PRO A 437 42.58 23.84 7.69
C PRO A 437 43.14 23.95 9.10
N ASN A 438 43.20 25.16 9.67
CA ASN A 438 43.75 25.42 11.03
C ASN A 438 42.66 25.52 12.11
N THR A 439 41.42 25.13 11.82
CA THR A 439 40.31 25.15 12.82
C THR A 439 40.57 24.20 13.98
N PRO A 440 40.37 24.64 15.24
CA PRO A 440 40.45 23.77 16.41
C PRO A 440 39.24 22.83 16.53
N PHE A 441 38.19 23.02 15.68
CA PHE A 441 36.95 22.27 15.69
C PHE A 441 37.11 20.93 15.00
N LYS A 442 37.49 19.89 15.75
CA LYS A 442 37.70 18.52 15.21
C LYS A 442 36.55 17.57 15.45
N ALA A 443 35.73 17.82 16.45
CA ALA A 443 34.58 17.00 16.81
C ALA A 443 33.52 17.83 17.55
N LEU A 444 32.28 17.42 17.46
CA LEU A 444 31.20 17.91 18.34
C LEU A 444 31.41 17.35 19.75
N PRO A 445 30.99 18.07 20.83
CA PRO A 445 31.00 17.51 22.16
C PRO A 445 30.11 16.28 22.23
N SER A 446 30.63 15.15 22.66
CA SER A 446 29.94 13.87 22.78
C SER A 446 30.21 13.27 24.17
N LEU A 447 29.22 12.54 24.69
CA LEU A 447 29.37 11.74 25.91
C LEU A 447 30.06 10.40 25.62
N PHE A 448 29.76 9.84 24.44
CA PHE A 448 30.38 8.61 23.94
C PHE A 448 30.38 8.64 22.39
N THR A 449 31.40 8.04 21.82
CA THR A 449 31.58 7.97 20.38
C THR A 449 31.33 6.55 19.90
N PRO A 450 30.49 6.34 18.86
CA PRO A 450 30.17 4.99 18.37
C PRO A 450 31.38 4.17 17.97
N LEU A 451 32.43 4.80 17.47
CA LEU A 451 33.65 4.14 16.98
C LEU A 451 34.61 3.75 18.11
N ASP A 452 34.78 4.63 19.12
CA ASP A 452 35.78 4.43 20.18
C ASP A 452 35.22 3.62 21.34
N ASP A 453 33.94 3.85 21.71
CA ASP A 453 33.26 3.26 22.86
C ASP A 453 32.38 2.05 22.55
N THR A 454 32.67 1.30 21.48
CA THR A 454 31.84 0.22 20.94
C THR A 454 31.41 -0.80 21.99
N ILE A 455 32.35 -1.23 22.88
CA ILE A 455 32.06 -2.24 23.91
C ILE A 455 31.11 -1.68 24.98
N THR A 456 31.31 -0.43 25.39
CA THR A 456 30.44 0.24 26.37
C THR A 456 29.02 0.37 25.86
N ILE A 457 28.87 0.74 24.59
CA ILE A 457 27.57 0.85 23.90
C ILE A 457 26.91 -0.52 23.77
N LEU A 458 27.68 -1.58 23.43
CA LEU A 458 27.18 -2.95 23.37
C LEU A 458 26.60 -3.41 24.70
N ILE A 459 27.36 -3.22 25.77
CA ILE A 459 26.92 -3.59 27.13
C ILE A 459 25.66 -2.77 27.51
N GLY A 460 25.66 -1.47 27.21
CA GLY A 460 24.50 -0.61 27.42
C GLY A 460 23.26 -1.05 26.68
N ALA A 461 23.40 -1.44 25.39
CA ALA A 461 22.32 -1.96 24.57
C ALA A 461 21.76 -3.29 25.12
N MET A 462 22.65 -4.22 25.52
CA MET A 462 22.25 -5.48 26.15
C MET A 462 21.57 -5.25 27.51
N ALA A 463 22.03 -4.28 28.31
CA ALA A 463 21.41 -3.93 29.57
C ALA A 463 20.00 -3.34 29.40
N LEU A 464 19.82 -2.46 28.40
CA LEU A 464 18.50 -1.92 28.05
C LEU A 464 17.57 -3.03 27.55
N GLY A 465 18.06 -3.96 26.74
CA GLY A 465 17.32 -5.13 26.30
C GLY A 465 16.90 -6.03 27.47
N PHE A 466 17.80 -6.25 28.41
CA PHE A 466 17.49 -7.00 29.63
C PHE A 466 16.36 -6.32 30.45
N VAL A 467 16.41 -5.00 30.62
CA VAL A 467 15.35 -4.25 31.29
C VAL A 467 14.00 -4.42 30.57
N GLN A 468 14.00 -4.41 29.22
CA GLN A 468 12.77 -4.64 28.45
C GLN A 468 12.23 -6.05 28.64
N ILE A 469 13.09 -7.09 28.60
CA ILE A 469 12.68 -8.48 28.83
C ILE A 469 12.08 -8.65 30.24
N VAL A 470 12.73 -8.11 31.26
CA VAL A 470 12.22 -8.14 32.63
C VAL A 470 10.87 -7.41 32.75
N THR A 471 10.69 -6.31 32.02
CA THR A 471 9.40 -5.61 31.95
C THR A 471 8.33 -6.49 31.31
N GLY A 472 8.64 -7.22 30.23
CA GLY A 472 7.73 -8.18 29.60
C GLY A 472 7.30 -9.29 30.55
N MET A 473 8.26 -9.89 31.27
CA MET A 473 7.99 -10.89 32.30
C MET A 473 7.14 -10.32 33.44
N ALA A 474 7.34 -9.05 33.84
CA ALA A 474 6.52 -8.41 34.87
C ALA A 474 5.06 -8.26 34.44
N ILE A 475 4.82 -7.96 33.15
CA ILE A 475 3.45 -7.90 32.60
C ILE A 475 2.81 -9.27 32.65
N SER A 476 3.51 -10.31 32.18
CA SER A 476 3.05 -11.71 32.21
C SER A 476 2.71 -12.15 33.63
N PHE A 477 3.58 -11.84 34.59
CA PHE A 477 3.36 -12.14 36.01
C PHE A 477 2.09 -11.50 36.55
N VAL A 478 1.87 -10.20 36.28
CA VAL A 478 0.67 -9.47 36.72
C VAL A 478 -0.60 -10.01 36.05
N GLU A 479 -0.50 -10.39 34.77
CA GLU A 479 -1.65 -10.97 34.04
C GLU A 479 -2.07 -12.31 34.64
N LYS A 480 -1.11 -13.25 34.87
CA LYS A 480 -1.35 -14.55 35.49
C LYS A 480 -1.93 -14.40 36.90
N LEU A 481 -1.43 -13.44 37.69
CA LEU A 481 -2.01 -13.14 39.02
C LEU A 481 -3.47 -12.69 38.94
N LYS A 482 -3.82 -11.84 37.97
CA LYS A 482 -5.19 -11.38 37.76
C LYS A 482 -6.14 -12.49 37.31
N LYS A 483 -5.65 -13.48 36.57
CA LYS A 483 -6.39 -14.68 36.14
C LYS A 483 -6.50 -15.73 37.24
N GLY A 484 -5.81 -15.55 38.39
CA GLY A 484 -5.82 -16.49 39.51
C GLY A 484 -4.86 -17.66 39.35
N GLU A 485 -3.98 -17.65 38.34
CA GLU A 485 -2.97 -18.67 38.05
C GLU A 485 -1.68 -18.40 38.84
N ILE A 486 -1.80 -18.36 40.18
CA ILE A 486 -0.70 -17.92 41.08
C ILE A 486 0.50 -18.85 40.99
N MET A 487 0.28 -20.18 40.89
CA MET A 487 1.36 -21.15 40.84
C MET A 487 2.18 -21.04 39.55
N ASP A 488 1.50 -20.81 38.41
CA ASP A 488 2.17 -20.65 37.13
C ASP A 488 2.95 -19.33 37.09
N ALA A 489 2.40 -18.26 37.67
CA ALA A 489 3.09 -16.98 37.81
C ALA A 489 4.40 -17.13 38.63
N ILE A 490 4.41 -17.91 39.70
CA ILE A 490 5.58 -18.13 40.53
C ILE A 490 6.62 -18.97 39.81
N TRP A 491 6.21 -20.11 39.21
CA TRP A 491 7.16 -21.05 38.63
C TRP A 491 7.72 -20.60 37.26
N GLU A 492 6.91 -19.91 36.46
CA GLU A 492 7.34 -19.49 35.11
C GLU A 492 8.08 -18.14 35.12
N GLU A 493 7.68 -17.18 35.99
CA GLU A 493 8.25 -15.82 35.96
C GLU A 493 9.15 -15.51 37.15
N LEU A 494 8.64 -15.68 38.42
CA LEU A 494 9.38 -15.30 39.61
C LEU A 494 10.67 -16.10 39.76
N THR A 495 10.65 -17.38 39.41
CA THR A 495 11.81 -18.27 39.46
C THR A 495 12.96 -17.71 38.61
N TRP A 496 12.69 -17.23 37.41
CA TRP A 496 13.71 -16.68 36.51
C TRP A 496 14.23 -15.32 37.01
N TRP A 497 13.41 -14.51 37.67
CA TRP A 497 13.90 -13.29 38.30
C TRP A 497 14.90 -13.59 39.41
N VAL A 498 14.66 -14.64 40.22
CA VAL A 498 15.60 -15.07 41.25
C VAL A 498 16.90 -15.59 40.63
N VAL A 499 16.83 -16.32 39.52
CA VAL A 499 18.03 -16.75 38.77
C VAL A 499 18.83 -15.54 38.25
N PHE A 500 18.18 -14.56 37.62
CA PHE A 500 18.83 -13.36 37.11
C PHE A 500 19.46 -12.52 38.26
N ALA A 501 18.73 -12.36 39.36
CA ALA A 501 19.30 -11.72 40.56
C ALA A 501 20.50 -12.49 41.13
N GLY A 502 20.45 -13.83 41.09
CA GLY A 502 21.55 -14.70 41.48
C GLY A 502 22.79 -14.55 40.61
N ILE A 503 22.61 -14.47 39.29
CA ILE A 503 23.70 -14.21 38.33
C ILE A 503 24.31 -12.81 38.60
N ALA A 504 23.48 -11.80 38.80
CA ALA A 504 23.94 -10.45 39.11
C ALA A 504 24.73 -10.41 40.43
N CYS A 505 24.25 -11.07 41.50
CA CYS A 505 24.96 -11.18 42.80
C CYS A 505 26.29 -11.92 42.65
N MET A 506 26.35 -12.96 41.85
CA MET A 506 27.57 -13.70 41.55
C MET A 506 28.59 -12.82 40.81
N ALA A 507 28.14 -12.07 39.79
CA ALA A 507 29.00 -11.16 39.03
C ALA A 507 29.57 -10.01 39.89
N LEU A 508 28.79 -9.54 40.87
CA LEU A 508 29.21 -8.53 41.82
C LEU A 508 30.05 -9.08 42.99
N GLY A 509 30.25 -10.42 43.04
CA GLY A 509 31.03 -11.07 44.09
C GLY A 509 30.37 -11.08 45.47
N VAL A 510 29.04 -10.83 45.57
CA VAL A 510 28.35 -10.72 46.88
C VAL A 510 28.02 -12.10 47.45
N THR A 511 27.33 -12.98 46.68
CA THR A 511 26.96 -14.35 47.12
C THR A 511 26.49 -15.20 45.98
N ASN A 512 26.74 -16.52 46.07
CA ASN A 512 26.25 -17.52 45.12
C ASN A 512 24.98 -18.23 45.62
N ILE A 513 24.53 -17.95 46.83
CA ILE A 513 23.39 -18.63 47.47
C ILE A 513 22.10 -18.36 46.70
N VAL A 514 21.89 -17.13 46.24
CA VAL A 514 20.68 -16.72 45.50
C VAL A 514 20.57 -17.49 44.19
N LEU A 515 21.70 -17.74 43.51
CA LEU A 515 21.72 -18.52 42.26
C LEU A 515 21.34 -20.00 42.52
N TYR A 516 21.88 -20.62 43.58
CA TYR A 516 21.53 -21.98 43.94
C TYR A 516 20.05 -22.14 44.34
N VAL A 517 19.50 -21.13 45.06
CA VAL A 517 18.06 -21.08 45.38
C VAL A 517 17.23 -20.97 44.12
N GLY A 518 17.58 -20.08 43.19
CA GLY A 518 16.89 -19.94 41.91
C GLY A 518 16.91 -21.24 41.06
N LEU A 519 18.06 -21.89 40.95
CA LEU A 519 18.19 -23.19 40.26
C LEU A 519 17.37 -24.29 40.95
N GLY A 520 17.30 -24.30 42.27
CA GLY A 520 16.44 -25.20 43.03
C GLY A 520 14.95 -24.97 42.72
N MET A 521 14.51 -23.70 42.63
CA MET A 521 13.16 -23.36 42.24
C MET A 521 12.84 -23.78 40.81
N VAL A 522 13.75 -23.66 39.84
CA VAL A 522 13.56 -24.13 38.46
C VAL A 522 13.32 -25.61 38.42
N VAL A 523 14.12 -26.42 39.19
CA VAL A 523 13.96 -27.86 39.23
C VAL A 523 12.63 -28.29 39.85
N VAL A 524 12.18 -27.62 40.91
CA VAL A 524 10.88 -27.89 41.54
C VAL A 524 9.72 -27.48 40.62
N GLY A 525 9.77 -26.28 40.06
CA GLY A 525 8.71 -25.72 39.20
C GLY A 525 8.51 -26.49 37.90
N SER A 526 9.60 -26.81 37.20
CA SER A 526 9.53 -27.60 35.94
C SER A 526 9.05 -29.03 36.15
N GLY A 527 9.27 -29.59 37.37
CA GLY A 527 8.81 -30.94 37.73
C GLY A 527 7.39 -31.00 38.30
N TRP A 528 6.75 -29.85 38.60
CA TRP A 528 5.46 -29.81 39.30
C TRP A 528 4.31 -30.46 38.50
N SER A 529 4.22 -30.18 37.20
CA SER A 529 3.14 -30.67 36.34
C SER A 529 3.40 -32.06 35.72
N ALA A 530 4.62 -32.55 35.74
CA ALA A 530 5.01 -33.79 35.07
C ALA A 530 4.95 -35.03 35.99
N LYS A 531 4.52 -36.18 35.47
CA LYS A 531 4.46 -37.47 36.19
C LYS A 531 5.55 -38.42 35.74
N GLY A 532 6.21 -39.10 36.68
CA GLY A 532 7.15 -40.19 36.41
C GLY A 532 8.47 -39.77 35.75
N PHE A 533 9.00 -40.57 34.84
CA PHE A 533 10.27 -40.34 34.14
C PHE A 533 10.24 -39.07 33.25
N GLY A 534 9.03 -38.60 32.86
CA GLY A 534 8.84 -37.34 32.15
C GLY A 534 9.26 -36.07 32.92
N LYS A 535 9.47 -36.17 34.24
CA LYS A 535 10.00 -35.03 35.05
C LYS A 535 11.41 -34.62 34.63
N VAL A 536 12.29 -35.57 34.39
CA VAL A 536 13.69 -35.30 34.04
C VAL A 536 13.79 -34.64 32.67
N THR A 537 13.04 -35.15 31.70
CA THR A 537 12.99 -34.55 30.36
C THR A 537 12.33 -33.19 30.36
N ALA A 538 11.30 -32.98 31.15
CA ALA A 538 10.63 -31.68 31.31
C ALA A 538 11.56 -30.63 31.95
N ILE A 539 12.29 -31.01 33.02
CA ILE A 539 13.27 -30.10 33.67
C ILE A 539 14.38 -29.72 32.70
N PHE A 540 14.99 -30.74 32.03
CA PHE A 540 16.08 -30.47 31.07
C PHE A 540 15.60 -29.63 29.89
N GLY A 541 14.44 -29.96 29.33
CA GLY A 541 13.83 -29.19 28.24
C GLY A 541 13.47 -27.77 28.65
N SER A 542 12.89 -27.57 29.82
CA SER A 542 12.54 -26.23 30.34
C SER A 542 13.79 -25.38 30.56
N VAL A 543 14.82 -25.93 31.24
CA VAL A 543 16.09 -25.21 31.48
C VAL A 543 16.76 -24.86 30.15
N TYR A 544 16.87 -25.83 29.23
CA TYR A 544 17.49 -25.59 27.93
C TYR A 544 16.77 -24.49 27.13
N ASN A 545 15.45 -24.58 26.99
CA ASN A 545 14.67 -23.67 26.20
C ASN A 545 14.68 -22.24 26.78
N HIS A 546 14.54 -22.09 28.11
CA HIS A 546 14.55 -20.78 28.72
C HIS A 546 15.95 -20.13 28.71
N VAL A 547 17.00 -20.89 29.04
CA VAL A 547 18.38 -20.36 29.03
C VAL A 547 18.76 -19.94 27.61
N THR A 548 18.52 -20.82 26.63
CA THR A 548 18.82 -20.54 25.22
C THR A 548 17.97 -19.38 24.68
N GLY A 549 16.69 -19.35 25.06
CA GLY A 549 15.76 -18.28 24.67
C GLY A 549 16.20 -16.93 25.22
N TYR A 550 16.36 -16.80 26.55
CA TYR A 550 16.75 -15.52 27.16
C TYR A 550 18.14 -15.04 26.71
N PHE A 551 19.09 -15.99 26.55
CA PHE A 551 20.42 -15.64 26.05
C PHE A 551 20.36 -15.16 24.60
N GLY A 552 19.59 -15.83 23.74
CA GLY A 552 19.35 -15.42 22.36
C GLY A 552 18.66 -14.05 22.28
N ASP A 553 17.64 -13.86 23.10
CA ASP A 553 16.90 -12.57 23.16
C ASP A 553 17.83 -11.42 23.57
N ILE A 554 18.65 -11.59 24.64
CA ILE A 554 19.59 -10.56 25.08
C ILE A 554 20.64 -10.26 23.99
N LEU A 555 21.18 -11.29 23.32
CA LEU A 555 22.11 -11.09 22.23
C LEU A 555 21.49 -10.34 21.04
N SER A 556 20.19 -10.51 20.79
CA SER A 556 19.48 -9.81 19.74
C SER A 556 19.54 -8.28 19.88
N TYR A 557 19.66 -7.76 21.11
CA TYR A 557 19.81 -6.33 21.34
C TYR A 557 21.18 -5.75 20.94
N SER A 558 22.18 -6.58 20.64
CA SER A 558 23.43 -6.12 20.02
C SER A 558 23.21 -5.39 18.69
N ARG A 559 22.07 -5.61 18.07
CA ARG A 559 21.60 -4.97 16.84
C ARG A 559 21.45 -3.46 16.98
N LEU A 560 21.12 -2.97 18.20
CA LEU A 560 21.05 -1.53 18.48
C LEU A 560 22.41 -0.87 18.23
N MET A 561 23.48 -1.46 18.76
CA MET A 561 24.84 -0.98 18.55
C MET A 561 25.29 -1.13 17.10
N THR A 562 25.01 -2.29 16.48
CA THR A 562 25.45 -2.56 15.10
C THR A 562 24.88 -1.57 14.10
N LEU A 563 23.60 -1.21 14.22
CA LEU A 563 22.95 -0.26 13.33
C LEU A 563 23.44 1.18 13.57
N MET A 564 23.61 1.57 14.83
CA MET A 564 24.20 2.86 15.19
C MET A 564 25.59 3.01 14.58
N LEU A 565 26.45 1.98 14.74
CA LEU A 565 27.81 1.99 14.21
C LEU A 565 27.80 2.04 12.68
N ALA A 566 27.00 1.18 12.02
CA ALA A 566 26.91 1.14 10.56
C ALA A 566 26.47 2.48 9.98
N GLY A 567 25.42 3.09 10.55
CA GLY A 567 24.92 4.40 10.09
C GLY A 567 25.98 5.51 10.21
N SER A 568 26.70 5.56 11.35
CA SER A 568 27.76 6.51 11.60
C SER A 568 28.95 6.33 10.66
N VAL A 569 29.41 5.07 10.45
CA VAL A 569 30.53 4.76 9.55
C VAL A 569 30.20 5.12 8.11
N ILE A 570 29.01 4.76 7.61
CA ILE A 570 28.59 5.07 6.24
C ILE A 570 28.57 6.59 6.03
N ALA A 571 28.02 7.36 6.96
CA ALA A 571 27.99 8.82 6.89
C ALA A 571 29.41 9.40 6.81
N SER A 572 30.32 8.96 7.71
CA SER A 572 31.72 9.41 7.73
C SER A 572 32.49 9.05 6.46
N VAL A 573 32.24 7.89 5.86
CA VAL A 573 32.86 7.48 4.57
C VAL A 573 32.43 8.43 3.45
N PHE A 574 31.15 8.75 3.31
CA PHE A 574 30.69 9.69 2.28
C PHE A 574 31.21 11.10 2.51
N ASN A 575 31.29 11.57 3.75
CA ASN A 575 31.88 12.86 4.08
C ASN A 575 33.37 12.90 3.74
N THR A 576 34.12 11.85 4.07
CA THR A 576 35.54 11.74 3.75
C THR A 576 35.79 11.71 2.25
N LEU A 577 35.00 10.92 1.50
CA LEU A 577 35.06 10.90 0.02
C LEU A 577 34.79 12.29 -0.58
N GLY A 578 33.82 13.00 -0.04
CA GLY A 578 33.51 14.37 -0.44
C GLY A 578 34.62 15.37 -0.12
N ALA A 579 35.39 15.14 0.94
CA ALA A 579 36.46 16.01 1.40
C ALA A 579 37.76 15.86 0.58
N ILE A 580 38.00 14.70 -0.06
CA ILE A 580 39.24 14.42 -0.83
C ILE A 580 39.58 15.51 -1.88
N PRO A 581 38.63 16.03 -2.69
CA PRO A 581 38.94 17.06 -3.69
C PRO A 581 39.27 18.43 -3.08
N GLY A 582 39.08 18.67 -1.80
CA GLY A 582 39.33 19.95 -1.12
C GLY A 582 38.42 21.11 -1.59
N ASN A 583 37.34 20.81 -2.29
CA ASN A 583 36.38 21.79 -2.81
C ASN A 583 35.04 21.70 -2.11
N VAL A 584 34.61 22.83 -1.49
CA VAL A 584 33.36 22.92 -0.73
C VAL A 584 32.13 22.49 -1.55
N VAL A 585 32.06 22.84 -2.84
CA VAL A 585 30.90 22.50 -3.69
C VAL A 585 30.82 20.99 -3.93
N ILE A 586 31.94 20.35 -4.24
CA ILE A 586 32.01 18.89 -4.45
C ILE A 586 31.70 18.17 -3.15
N PHE A 587 32.26 18.65 -2.02
CA PHE A 587 31.95 18.12 -0.70
C PHE A 587 30.45 18.15 -0.43
N LEU A 588 29.78 19.30 -0.62
CA LEU A 588 28.35 19.42 -0.38
C LEU A 588 27.53 18.46 -1.25
N ILE A 589 27.86 18.33 -2.53
CA ILE A 589 27.13 17.44 -3.46
C ILE A 589 27.29 15.97 -3.02
N VAL A 590 28.53 15.52 -2.80
CA VAL A 590 28.83 14.12 -2.45
C VAL A 590 28.26 13.77 -1.07
N SER A 591 28.49 14.62 -0.07
CA SER A 591 27.96 14.40 1.28
C SER A 591 26.45 14.46 1.32
N MET A 592 25.82 15.39 0.59
CA MET A 592 24.36 15.49 0.58
C MET A 592 23.70 14.28 -0.09
N LEU A 593 24.27 13.79 -1.20
CA LEU A 593 23.80 12.59 -1.88
C LEU A 593 24.02 11.33 -1.01
N GLY A 594 25.21 11.18 -0.44
CA GLY A 594 25.57 10.04 0.40
C GLY A 594 24.79 10.00 1.70
N ASN A 595 24.68 11.11 2.41
CA ASN A 595 23.88 11.20 3.63
C ASN A 595 22.36 11.08 3.36
N GLY A 596 21.87 11.55 2.20
CA GLY A 596 20.50 11.34 1.78
C GLY A 596 20.17 9.86 1.57
N LEU A 597 21.07 9.12 0.90
CA LEU A 597 20.93 7.67 0.73
C LEU A 597 21.02 6.94 2.09
N ASN A 598 22.01 7.30 2.91
CA ASN A 598 22.19 6.71 4.25
C ASN A 598 20.97 6.96 5.15
N PHE A 599 20.41 8.17 5.11
CA PHE A 599 19.17 8.50 5.81
C PHE A 599 18.00 7.60 5.40
N ALA A 600 17.78 7.44 4.09
CA ALA A 600 16.68 6.61 3.57
C ALA A 600 16.84 5.13 3.98
N LEU A 601 18.06 4.59 3.89
CA LEU A 601 18.36 3.22 4.29
C LEU A 601 18.19 3.03 5.81
N ASN A 602 18.73 3.94 6.63
CA ASN A 602 18.64 3.85 8.08
C ASN A 602 17.20 4.06 8.58
N LEU A 603 16.42 4.98 7.98
CA LEU A 603 15.03 5.20 8.33
C LEU A 603 14.21 3.90 8.28
N LEU A 604 14.36 3.14 7.20
CA LEU A 604 13.67 1.86 7.03
C LEU A 604 14.29 0.76 7.90
N SER A 605 15.62 0.66 7.92
CA SER A 605 16.34 -0.40 8.64
C SER A 605 16.10 -0.31 10.14
N CYS A 606 16.20 0.88 10.75
CA CYS A 606 15.92 1.08 12.17
C CYS A 606 14.47 0.71 12.52
N TYR A 607 13.51 1.09 11.68
CA TYR A 607 12.11 0.73 11.89
C TYR A 607 11.88 -0.79 11.87
N VAL A 608 12.40 -1.49 10.86
CA VAL A 608 12.22 -2.94 10.71
C VAL A 608 12.91 -3.71 11.84
N HIS A 609 14.10 -3.30 12.23
CA HIS A 609 14.85 -3.97 13.29
C HIS A 609 14.28 -3.70 14.67
N ASP A 610 13.75 -2.49 14.93
CA ASP A 610 13.05 -2.18 16.16
C ASP A 610 11.73 -2.97 16.27
N LEU A 611 10.94 -2.98 15.19
CA LEU A 611 9.75 -3.85 15.09
C LEU A 611 10.08 -5.30 15.48
N ARG A 612 11.17 -5.83 14.95
CA ARG A 612 11.57 -7.20 15.25
C ARG A 612 11.86 -7.39 16.74
N LEU A 613 12.60 -6.46 17.37
CA LEU A 613 12.88 -6.52 18.81
C LEU A 613 11.59 -6.48 19.65
N GLN A 614 10.62 -5.65 19.24
CA GLN A 614 9.33 -5.57 19.93
C GLN A 614 8.48 -6.83 19.73
N CYS A 615 8.32 -7.28 18.48
CA CYS A 615 7.40 -8.35 18.15
C CYS A 615 7.90 -9.74 18.55
N LEU A 616 9.21 -10.03 18.45
CA LEU A 616 9.74 -11.36 18.74
C LEU A 616 10.26 -11.47 20.18
N GLU A 617 11.13 -10.56 20.61
CA GLU A 617 11.80 -10.65 21.90
C GLU A 617 10.89 -10.17 23.05
N TYR A 618 10.13 -9.09 22.86
CA TYR A 618 9.30 -8.49 23.91
C TYR A 618 7.88 -9.08 23.97
N PHE A 619 7.15 -9.08 22.84
CA PHE A 619 5.78 -9.63 22.80
C PHE A 619 5.76 -11.12 23.10
N GLY A 620 6.77 -11.88 22.67
CA GLY A 620 6.91 -13.31 22.98
C GLY A 620 6.86 -13.64 24.48
N LYS A 621 6.98 -12.64 25.39
CA LYS A 621 6.93 -12.86 26.84
C LYS A 621 5.52 -12.83 27.44
N PHE A 622 4.61 -12.02 26.89
CA PHE A 622 3.29 -11.81 27.51
C PHE A 622 2.13 -11.65 26.53
N TYR A 623 2.43 -11.42 25.25
CA TYR A 623 1.41 -11.04 24.30
C TYR A 623 0.57 -12.24 23.86
N LYS A 624 -0.77 -12.07 23.89
CA LYS A 624 -1.74 -13.00 23.31
C LYS A 624 -2.38 -12.31 22.12
N ASP A 625 -2.12 -12.86 20.95
CA ASP A 625 -2.70 -12.42 19.69
C ASP A 625 -4.11 -13.00 19.45
N GLY A 626 -4.72 -12.62 18.34
CA GLY A 626 -6.02 -13.17 17.90
C GLY A 626 -7.20 -12.22 18.08
N GLY A 627 -6.99 -10.95 18.47
CA GLY A 627 -8.07 -9.95 18.52
C GLY A 627 -8.58 -9.57 17.13
N LYS A 628 -9.89 -9.46 16.97
CA LYS A 628 -10.54 -8.98 15.74
C LYS A 628 -10.60 -7.44 15.76
N PRO A 629 -10.28 -6.74 14.64
CA PRO A 629 -10.37 -5.29 14.61
C PRO A 629 -11.82 -4.83 14.69
N PHE A 630 -12.09 -3.83 15.51
CA PHE A 630 -13.40 -3.20 15.59
C PHE A 630 -13.68 -2.38 14.32
N ALA A 631 -14.66 -2.81 13.53
CA ALA A 631 -15.05 -2.20 12.27
C ALA A 631 -16.50 -1.65 12.34
N PRO A 632 -16.72 -0.51 13.01
CA PRO A 632 -18.06 0.05 13.16
C PRO A 632 -18.63 0.50 11.82
N LEU A 633 -19.95 0.42 11.68
CA LEU A 633 -20.68 1.06 10.61
C LEU A 633 -20.56 2.57 10.78
N ALA A 634 -19.65 3.20 10.04
CA ALA A 634 -19.33 4.62 10.16
C ALA A 634 -19.14 5.27 8.78
N ILE A 635 -19.26 6.58 8.72
CA ILE A 635 -18.98 7.36 7.51
C ILE A 635 -17.47 7.45 7.31
N ASN A 636 -16.95 6.68 6.37
CA ASN A 636 -15.56 6.68 5.97
C ASN A 636 -15.39 7.28 4.57
N THR A 637 -14.82 8.47 4.46
CA THR A 637 -14.61 9.18 3.20
C THR A 637 -13.14 9.11 2.78
N LYS A 638 -12.92 8.89 1.48
CA LYS A 638 -11.59 8.79 0.89
C LYS A 638 -11.08 10.13 0.36
N TYR A 639 -11.95 10.92 -0.25
CA TYR A 639 -11.57 12.12 -1.00
C TYR A 639 -11.89 13.43 -0.27
N VAL A 640 -12.86 13.43 0.62
CA VAL A 640 -13.28 14.62 1.37
C VAL A 640 -13.18 14.41 2.87
N ASP A 641 -13.10 15.47 3.64
CA ASP A 641 -13.23 15.44 5.10
C ASP A 641 -14.60 15.99 5.49
N ILE A 642 -15.37 15.22 6.26
CA ILE A 642 -16.69 15.65 6.74
C ILE A 642 -16.51 16.46 8.02
N GLN A 643 -17.07 17.67 8.02
CA GLN A 643 -17.23 18.46 9.24
C GLN A 643 -18.39 17.89 10.04
N SER A 644 -18.08 17.44 11.28
CA SER A 644 -19.07 16.96 12.26
C SER A 644 -19.83 18.11 12.89
#